data_16834feb85667d599028d1cee2a41705
#
_entry.id   16834feb85667d599028d1cee2a41705
#
_cell.length_a   1.000
_cell.length_b   1.000
_cell.length_c   1.000
_cell.angle_alpha   90.00
_cell.angle_beta   90.00
_cell.angle_gamma   90.00
#
_symmetry.space_group_name_H-M   'P 1'
#
loop_
_entity.id
_entity.type
_entity.pdbx_description
1 polymer ?
#
loop_
_entity_poly.entity_id
_entity_poly.type
_entity_poly.pdbx_seq_one_letter_code
_entity_poly.pdbx_strand_id
1 'polypeptide(L)'
;MAQQAEPPAETVTGARAAAQTDHVHDEQPGMIVVTGHSIKDVDLLAGKSVLSGADLVRDLKPQIGDTLASLPGVSATSFSPGASRPVLRGFSGERVRVLTDGIGSIDVSNTSADHAVTIDPLTAERIEVVHGPAVLLFGGQAIGGAVNVMDRRIPRRVPDEPVHIDGIAAYGSAANERSLGAALDVPLTDSLVAHFDGSYRKTDDLEVGGFVLSPALRAEQLEIAAEEAAEGHAEEAEEARARANLKGRIPNSATETKTVGAGLALIRDGGSLGFSVSYYDTGYGVPSRPGAGHHHEEEGGEEGEGHGHGDVPVTIGLEQLRADLRGEIEAGGDFIDKIRFRLAAADYEHTEFEGGEVGTVFKTNGMEGRFELVQADRGGWHGVTGAQYYSRDFEAIGAEAFVPPNESSQIGLFTLQEMHFGPLGIEGAARFEHSDVDVTTLGLERSFNAWSFAAGAAYDVNQGTKIGVNGSRAERAPSAEELFSNGPHIATQAFEVGNPDLAKEKSWGAEAYVRHDAANYSLSATLFANWFDDYIFQTATGEEQDELPVFQYFQRDATYYGFELQGSAELFETGGFKVVGDVVADYVHASIKDGGPVPRIPPLRLLGGLEAQSDHVDGRVEVEWSDAQERVSAFETPTDSHTLVNASVAWRPWGRENPTSLILSANNLFDVDARRHASFTKDFVPLAGRDIRLSARVSF
;
A
#
# COMPACT_ATOMS: atom_id res chain seq x y z
N MET A 1 89.15 -21.31 -15.79
CA MET A 1 88.23 -22.34 -16.25
C MET A 1 87.00 -22.24 -15.36
N ALA A 2 86.00 -21.57 -15.82
CA ALA A 2 84.77 -21.36 -15.11
C ALA A 2 83.69 -22.12 -15.88
N GLN A 3 82.98 -22.99 -15.20
CA GLN A 3 81.86 -23.75 -15.72
C GLN A 3 80.58 -23.04 -15.33
N GLN A 4 79.80 -22.61 -16.35
CA GLN A 4 78.44 -22.09 -16.18
C GLN A 4 77.51 -23.20 -15.82
N ALA A 5 76.64 -22.95 -14.85
CA ALA A 5 75.45 -23.77 -14.50
C ALA A 5 74.21 -23.16 -15.10
N GLU A 6 73.48 -23.95 -15.84
CA GLU A 6 72.10 -23.65 -16.32
C GLU A 6 71.07 -23.65 -15.17
N PRO A 7 70.00 -22.84 -15.25
CA PRO A 7 68.94 -22.86 -14.31
C PRO A 7 67.90 -24.00 -14.59
N PRO A 8 67.20 -24.53 -13.58
CA PRO A 8 66.28 -25.59 -13.77
C PRO A 8 64.92 -25.12 -14.28
N ALA A 9 64.26 -26.00 -15.03
CA ALA A 9 62.99 -25.84 -15.68
C ALA A 9 61.84 -25.57 -14.70
N GLU A 10 60.99 -24.59 -15.05
CA GLU A 10 59.73 -24.32 -14.40
C GLU A 10 58.72 -25.42 -14.64
N THR A 11 58.23 -26.00 -13.55
CA THR A 11 57.10 -26.93 -13.53
C THR A 11 55.80 -26.08 -13.57
N VAL A 12 55.06 -26.18 -14.65
CA VAL A 12 53.68 -25.67 -14.75
C VAL A 12 52.77 -26.50 -13.88
N THR A 13 52.42 -26.01 -12.69
CA THR A 13 51.32 -26.50 -11.88
C THR A 13 50.03 -25.81 -12.29
N GLY A 14 49.09 -26.60 -12.80
CA GLY A 14 47.77 -26.14 -13.19
C GLY A 14 47.06 -25.46 -12.03
N ALA A 15 46.62 -24.25 -12.25
CA ALA A 15 45.70 -23.55 -11.36
C ALA A 15 44.35 -24.25 -11.41
N ARG A 16 43.97 -24.91 -10.32
CA ARG A 16 42.60 -25.26 -10.04
C ARG A 16 41.82 -23.95 -9.93
N ALA A 17 40.77 -23.78 -10.74
CA ALA A 17 39.78 -22.78 -10.56
C ALA A 17 39.19 -22.93 -9.15
N ALA A 18 39.43 -21.93 -8.31
CA ALA A 18 38.71 -21.80 -7.06
C ALA A 18 37.23 -21.54 -7.41
N ALA A 19 36.35 -22.40 -6.93
CA ALA A 19 34.94 -22.12 -6.94
C ALA A 19 34.74 -20.79 -6.23
N GLN A 20 34.17 -19.82 -6.93
CA GLN A 20 33.63 -18.62 -6.32
C GLN A 20 32.46 -19.10 -5.42
N THR A 21 32.69 -19.08 -4.14
CA THR A 21 31.60 -19.04 -3.17
C THR A 21 30.87 -17.73 -3.42
N ASP A 22 29.63 -17.83 -3.89
CA ASP A 22 28.71 -16.69 -3.92
C ASP A 22 28.54 -16.23 -2.46
N HIS A 23 29.29 -15.17 -2.13
CA HIS A 23 28.99 -14.39 -0.95
C HIS A 23 27.62 -13.73 -1.18
N VAL A 24 26.67 -14.02 -0.28
CA VAL A 24 25.44 -13.26 -0.13
C VAL A 24 25.87 -11.80 0.04
N HIS A 25 25.80 -11.02 -1.04
CA HIS A 25 26.02 -9.59 -0.95
C HIS A 25 24.88 -8.99 -0.16
N ASP A 26 25.22 -8.30 0.94
CA ASP A 26 24.39 -7.28 1.55
C ASP A 26 23.68 -6.48 0.43
N GLU A 27 22.34 -6.55 0.40
CA GLU A 27 21.55 -5.76 -0.55
C GLU A 27 21.76 -4.29 -0.22
N GLN A 28 22.57 -3.62 -1.03
CA GLN A 28 22.73 -2.16 -0.93
C GLN A 28 21.36 -1.50 -1.12
N PRO A 29 20.98 -0.50 -0.30
CA PRO A 29 19.77 0.26 -0.54
C PRO A 29 19.88 0.97 -1.89
N GLY A 30 19.10 0.56 -2.88
CA GLY A 30 19.09 1.19 -4.20
C GLY A 30 18.79 0.29 -5.40
N MET A 31 18.77 -1.03 -5.25
CA MET A 31 18.54 -1.93 -6.39
C MET A 31 17.08 -2.31 -6.55
N ILE A 32 16.50 -1.95 -7.68
CA ILE A 32 15.11 -2.25 -8.06
C ILE A 32 14.96 -3.70 -8.49
N VAL A 33 14.09 -4.46 -7.83
CA VAL A 33 13.61 -5.72 -8.35
C VAL A 33 12.10 -5.64 -8.47
N VAL A 34 11.63 -5.18 -9.61
CA VAL A 34 10.24 -5.36 -10.00
C VAL A 34 10.11 -6.80 -10.45
N THR A 35 9.45 -7.63 -9.65
CA THR A 35 9.07 -9.02 -9.95
C THR A 35 10.20 -10.06 -10.03
N GLY A 36 10.47 -10.73 -8.91
CA GLY A 36 11.25 -12.00 -8.89
C GLY A 36 12.70 -11.85 -9.38
N HIS A 37 13.58 -12.55 -8.78
CA HIS A 37 15.05 -12.64 -8.91
C HIS A 37 15.78 -12.26 -10.23
N SER A 38 15.14 -11.72 -11.25
CA SER A 38 15.78 -11.50 -12.55
C SER A 38 15.51 -10.18 -13.24
N ILE A 39 15.05 -9.15 -12.55
CA ILE A 39 15.23 -7.78 -13.01
C ILE A 39 16.30 -7.09 -12.15
N LYS A 40 17.38 -7.80 -11.82
CA LYS A 40 18.61 -7.16 -11.33
C LYS A 40 19.23 -6.23 -12.39
N ASP A 41 18.79 -6.35 -13.64
CA ASP A 41 19.38 -5.69 -14.79
C ASP A 41 18.53 -4.54 -15.37
N VAL A 42 17.28 -4.34 -14.92
CA VAL A 42 16.49 -3.16 -15.28
C VAL A 42 16.69 -2.12 -14.17
N ASP A 43 17.70 -1.29 -14.33
CA ASP A 43 17.93 -0.09 -13.50
C ASP A 43 16.85 0.94 -13.86
N LEU A 44 15.62 0.69 -13.41
CA LEU A 44 14.48 1.56 -13.71
C LEU A 44 14.83 2.99 -13.34
N LEU A 45 14.66 3.89 -14.29
CA LEU A 45 14.87 5.32 -14.07
C LEU A 45 13.84 5.89 -13.08
N ALA A 46 12.80 5.10 -12.77
CA ALA A 46 11.74 5.42 -11.84
C ALA A 46 12.18 5.47 -10.37
N GLY A 47 11.51 6.31 -9.60
CA GLY A 47 11.59 6.31 -8.14
C GLY A 47 10.99 5.03 -7.56
N LYS A 48 11.68 4.39 -6.60
CA LYS A 48 11.10 3.31 -5.80
C LYS A 48 11.53 3.42 -4.35
N SER A 49 10.65 2.93 -3.48
CA SER A 49 10.93 2.68 -2.09
C SER A 49 10.71 1.21 -1.78
N VAL A 50 11.55 0.63 -0.93
CA VAL A 50 11.46 -0.78 -0.52
C VAL A 50 11.45 -0.85 0.99
N LEU A 51 10.51 -1.62 1.53
CA LEU A 51 10.43 -1.93 2.95
C LEU A 51 10.66 -3.44 3.12
N SER A 52 11.73 -3.83 3.80
CA SER A 52 12.12 -5.23 4.00
C SER A 52 12.89 -5.43 5.31
N GLY A 53 13.14 -6.68 5.70
CA GLY A 53 14.01 -7.02 6.82
C GLY A 53 13.58 -6.41 8.15
N ALA A 54 14.52 -5.80 8.87
CA ALA A 54 14.27 -5.20 10.19
C ALA A 54 13.38 -3.96 10.13
N ASP A 55 13.45 -3.19 9.04
CA ASP A 55 12.62 -2.00 8.84
C ASP A 55 11.16 -2.39 8.66
N LEU A 56 10.88 -3.44 7.87
CA LEU A 56 9.52 -3.98 7.75
C LEU A 56 8.98 -4.42 9.12
N VAL A 57 9.80 -5.14 9.92
CA VAL A 57 9.37 -5.60 11.26
C VAL A 57 9.10 -4.44 12.22
N ARG A 58 9.90 -3.35 12.14
CA ARG A 58 9.71 -2.15 12.96
C ARG A 58 8.44 -1.39 12.60
N ASP A 59 8.18 -1.23 11.30
CA ASP A 59 7.08 -0.42 10.77
C ASP A 59 5.77 -1.21 10.59
N LEU A 60 5.78 -2.51 10.89
CA LEU A 60 4.64 -3.41 10.71
C LEU A 60 3.40 -2.94 11.48
N LYS A 61 2.32 -2.72 10.77
CA LYS A 61 0.97 -2.37 11.27
C LYS A 61 -0.06 -3.39 10.77
N PRO A 62 -1.30 -3.38 11.31
CA PRO A 62 -2.36 -4.29 10.85
C PRO A 62 -2.64 -4.23 9.35
N GLN A 63 -2.60 -3.03 8.76
CA GLN A 63 -2.94 -2.80 7.37
C GLN A 63 -1.76 -2.29 6.55
N ILE A 64 -1.77 -2.59 5.24
CA ILE A 64 -0.68 -2.24 4.32
C ILE A 64 -0.47 -0.73 4.19
N GLY A 65 -1.56 0.07 4.20
CA GLY A 65 -1.45 1.52 4.11
C GLY A 65 -0.65 2.11 5.26
N ASP A 66 -0.97 1.75 6.50
CA ASP A 66 -0.28 2.27 7.68
C ASP A 66 1.16 1.72 7.81
N THR A 67 1.41 0.49 7.33
CA THR A 67 2.75 -0.10 7.30
C THR A 67 3.70 0.72 6.41
N LEU A 68 3.20 1.32 5.33
CA LEU A 68 4.01 2.07 4.36
C LEU A 68 4.11 3.57 4.66
N ALA A 69 3.36 4.07 5.63
CA ALA A 69 3.20 5.51 5.86
C ALA A 69 4.50 6.24 6.27
N SER A 70 5.55 5.54 6.68
CA SER A 70 6.89 6.10 6.95
C SER A 70 7.70 6.42 5.68
N LEU A 71 7.34 5.84 4.53
CA LEU A 71 8.07 6.01 3.28
C LEU A 71 7.85 7.40 2.66
N PRO A 72 8.83 7.93 1.86
CA PRO A 72 8.70 9.20 1.15
C PRO A 72 7.49 9.21 0.20
N GLY A 73 6.71 10.29 0.22
CA GLY A 73 5.55 10.47 -0.64
C GLY A 73 4.38 9.53 -0.36
N VAL A 74 4.45 8.75 0.74
CA VAL A 74 3.41 7.79 1.13
C VAL A 74 2.68 8.26 2.38
N SER A 75 1.36 8.25 2.30
CA SER A 75 0.44 8.39 3.42
C SER A 75 -0.52 7.19 3.42
N ALA A 76 -1.55 7.21 4.24
CA ALA A 76 -2.52 6.14 4.33
C ALA A 76 -3.94 6.69 4.51
N THR A 77 -4.96 5.94 4.08
CA THR A 77 -6.35 6.34 4.31
C THR A 77 -6.74 6.23 5.77
N SER A 78 -6.13 5.31 6.54
CA SER A 78 -6.37 5.11 7.99
C SER A 78 -7.84 5.28 8.37
N PHE A 79 -8.73 4.64 7.59
CA PHE A 79 -10.18 4.75 7.82
C PHE A 79 -10.54 4.16 9.19
N SER A 80 -10.02 2.99 9.46
CA SER A 80 -10.06 2.32 10.77
C SER A 80 -8.81 1.46 10.94
N PRO A 81 -8.52 0.93 12.14
CA PRO A 81 -7.43 -0.05 12.30
C PRO A 81 -7.57 -1.29 11.43
N GLY A 82 -8.80 -1.65 11.01
CA GLY A 82 -9.09 -2.76 10.10
C GLY A 82 -9.03 -2.41 8.62
N ALA A 83 -9.10 -1.14 8.25
CA ALA A 83 -9.16 -0.70 6.86
C ALA A 83 -8.26 0.52 6.63
N SER A 84 -7.14 0.30 5.93
CA SER A 84 -6.20 1.37 5.56
C SER A 84 -5.46 1.04 4.27
N ARG A 85 -5.62 1.90 3.28
CA ARG A 85 -4.99 1.78 1.96
C ARG A 85 -3.85 2.78 1.80
N PRO A 86 -2.82 2.47 0.99
CA PRO A 86 -1.77 3.43 0.70
C PRO A 86 -2.29 4.62 -0.11
N VAL A 87 -1.80 5.80 0.25
CA VAL A 87 -1.98 7.06 -0.48
C VAL A 87 -0.62 7.48 -1.00
N LEU A 88 -0.45 7.49 -2.32
CA LEU A 88 0.83 7.77 -2.99
C LEU A 88 0.76 9.16 -3.64
N ARG A 89 1.59 10.11 -3.20
CA ARG A 89 1.61 11.49 -3.72
C ARG A 89 0.22 12.17 -3.71
N GLY A 90 -0.60 11.85 -2.71
CA GLY A 90 -1.98 12.30 -2.59
C GLY A 90 -3.00 11.55 -3.44
N PHE A 91 -2.59 10.55 -4.21
CA PHE A 91 -3.49 9.66 -4.94
C PHE A 91 -3.90 8.45 -4.10
N SER A 92 -5.15 8.05 -4.20
CA SER A 92 -5.73 6.89 -3.51
C SER A 92 -6.77 6.16 -4.39
N GLY A 93 -7.33 5.07 -3.90
CA GLY A 93 -8.37 4.30 -4.58
C GLY A 93 -7.91 3.79 -5.94
N GLU A 94 -8.74 3.99 -6.96
CA GLU A 94 -8.50 3.51 -8.32
C GLU A 94 -7.22 4.02 -8.99
N ARG A 95 -6.53 5.01 -8.41
CA ARG A 95 -5.26 5.54 -8.94
C ARG A 95 -4.02 4.90 -8.34
N VAL A 96 -4.19 3.98 -7.38
CA VAL A 96 -3.10 3.24 -6.73
C VAL A 96 -3.39 1.74 -6.83
N ARG A 97 -2.51 1.00 -7.51
CA ARG A 97 -2.62 -0.45 -7.60
C ARG A 97 -1.94 -1.11 -6.42
N VAL A 98 -2.66 -1.97 -5.69
CA VAL A 98 -2.08 -2.84 -4.67
C VAL A 98 -2.01 -4.26 -5.24
N LEU A 99 -0.81 -4.85 -5.18
CA LEU A 99 -0.47 -6.08 -5.88
C LEU A 99 0.18 -7.08 -4.93
N THR A 100 -0.03 -8.36 -5.20
CA THR A 100 0.77 -9.47 -4.66
C THR A 100 1.54 -10.10 -5.82
N ASP A 101 2.87 -10.09 -5.75
CA ASP A 101 3.76 -10.61 -6.81
C ASP A 101 3.42 -10.10 -8.22
N GLY A 102 2.95 -8.85 -8.35
CA GLY A 102 2.63 -8.19 -9.62
C GLY A 102 1.23 -8.51 -10.19
N ILE A 103 0.37 -9.17 -9.43
CA ILE A 103 -1.05 -9.41 -9.71
C ILE A 103 -1.89 -8.69 -8.66
N GLY A 104 -3.02 -8.11 -9.03
CA GLY A 104 -3.92 -7.38 -8.13
C GLY A 104 -4.38 -8.21 -6.94
N SER A 105 -4.78 -7.53 -5.85
CA SER A 105 -5.34 -8.16 -4.65
C SER A 105 -6.65 -8.91 -4.92
N ILE A 106 -7.38 -8.54 -5.99
CA ILE A 106 -8.66 -9.13 -6.41
C ILE A 106 -9.65 -9.11 -5.23
N ASP A 107 -9.85 -7.93 -4.67
CA ASP A 107 -10.78 -7.63 -3.59
C ASP A 107 -11.68 -6.44 -3.96
N VAL A 108 -12.50 -5.98 -3.04
CA VAL A 108 -13.36 -4.80 -3.21
C VAL A 108 -12.85 -3.59 -2.42
N SER A 109 -11.56 -3.56 -2.06
CA SER A 109 -10.99 -2.47 -1.26
C SER A 109 -11.02 -1.10 -1.97
N ASN A 110 -11.18 -1.08 -3.29
CA ASN A 110 -11.35 0.17 -4.05
C ASN A 110 -12.81 0.63 -4.16
N THR A 111 -13.78 -0.25 -3.88
CA THR A 111 -15.20 0.08 -3.94
C THR A 111 -15.56 1.11 -2.86
N SER A 112 -15.00 0.97 -1.65
CA SER A 112 -15.18 1.93 -0.57
C SER A 112 -13.94 2.07 0.33
N ALA A 113 -13.90 3.17 1.11
CA ALA A 113 -12.76 3.50 1.96
C ALA A 113 -12.65 2.63 3.23
N ASP A 114 -13.75 2.08 3.71
CA ASP A 114 -13.88 1.20 4.86
C ASP A 114 -13.54 -0.26 4.56
N HIS A 115 -13.44 -0.64 3.28
CA HIS A 115 -13.09 -1.99 2.87
C HIS A 115 -11.58 -2.26 2.97
N ALA A 116 -11.22 -3.33 3.70
CA ALA A 116 -9.83 -3.74 3.88
C ALA A 116 -9.20 -4.31 2.61
N VAL A 117 -7.90 -4.08 2.44
CA VAL A 117 -7.09 -4.83 1.45
C VAL A 117 -6.80 -6.22 1.99
N THR A 118 -6.98 -7.26 1.17
CA THR A 118 -6.81 -8.68 1.56
C THR A 118 -5.34 -9.13 1.58
N ILE A 119 -4.47 -8.29 2.13
CA ILE A 119 -3.04 -8.56 2.27
C ILE A 119 -2.64 -8.38 3.74
N ASP A 120 -2.15 -9.46 4.38
CA ASP A 120 -1.56 -9.36 5.70
C ASP A 120 -0.06 -9.06 5.60
N PRO A 121 0.40 -7.87 6.08
CA PRO A 121 1.81 -7.52 6.08
C PRO A 121 2.73 -8.49 6.87
N LEU A 122 2.18 -9.30 7.78
CA LEU A 122 2.93 -10.34 8.51
C LEU A 122 3.49 -11.43 7.60
N THR A 123 2.87 -11.67 6.44
CA THR A 123 3.30 -12.69 5.47
C THR A 123 4.22 -12.14 4.40
N ALA A 124 4.45 -10.82 4.39
CA ALA A 124 5.30 -10.16 3.41
C ALA A 124 6.79 -10.43 3.64
N GLU A 125 7.51 -10.80 2.61
CA GLU A 125 8.98 -10.80 2.59
C GLU A 125 9.53 -9.39 2.42
N ARG A 126 8.92 -8.63 1.48
CA ARG A 126 9.19 -7.21 1.24
C ARG A 126 8.02 -6.55 0.54
N ILE A 127 7.97 -5.23 0.64
CA ILE A 127 6.96 -4.40 0.00
C ILE A 127 7.69 -3.33 -0.82
N GLU A 128 7.29 -3.18 -2.08
CA GLU A 128 7.85 -2.21 -3.01
C GLU A 128 6.79 -1.17 -3.37
N VAL A 129 7.16 0.11 -3.32
CA VAL A 129 6.34 1.23 -3.82
C VAL A 129 7.01 1.76 -5.07
N VAL A 130 6.31 1.76 -6.19
CA VAL A 130 6.84 2.09 -7.52
C VAL A 130 6.12 3.32 -8.08
N HIS A 131 6.91 4.26 -8.63
CA HIS A 131 6.42 5.45 -9.32
C HIS A 131 7.03 5.54 -10.73
N GLY A 132 6.62 6.53 -11.52
CA GLY A 132 7.19 6.85 -12.83
C GLY A 132 6.80 5.88 -13.95
N PRO A 133 7.58 5.80 -15.05
CA PRO A 133 7.21 5.05 -16.27
C PRO A 133 6.93 3.56 -16.08
N ALA A 134 7.65 2.93 -15.14
CA ALA A 134 7.50 1.49 -14.86
C ALA A 134 6.12 1.11 -14.34
N VAL A 135 5.36 2.05 -13.80
CA VAL A 135 4.01 1.83 -13.30
C VAL A 135 3.05 1.37 -14.39
N LEU A 136 3.30 1.76 -15.65
CA LEU A 136 2.51 1.31 -16.80
C LEU A 136 2.57 -0.21 -17.03
N LEU A 137 3.56 -0.89 -16.48
CA LEU A 137 3.59 -2.36 -16.46
C LEU A 137 2.43 -2.95 -15.65
N PHE A 138 1.91 -2.23 -14.66
CA PHE A 138 0.91 -2.73 -13.71
C PHE A 138 -0.53 -2.30 -14.01
N GLY A 139 -0.74 -1.41 -14.97
CA GLY A 139 -2.06 -0.94 -15.39
C GLY A 139 -2.10 0.56 -15.67
N GLY A 140 -2.98 1.00 -16.55
CA GLY A 140 -3.25 2.43 -16.79
C GLY A 140 -3.89 3.11 -15.57
N GLN A 141 -4.52 2.35 -14.70
CA GLN A 141 -5.09 2.85 -13.43
C GLN A 141 -4.00 3.34 -12.45
N ALA A 142 -2.80 2.80 -12.49
CA ALA A 142 -1.74 3.10 -11.53
C ALA A 142 -1.09 4.49 -11.73
N ILE A 143 -1.88 5.53 -12.02
CA ILE A 143 -1.39 6.91 -12.26
C ILE A 143 -0.62 7.44 -11.04
N GLY A 144 -1.09 7.13 -9.83
CA GLY A 144 -0.45 7.52 -8.57
C GLY A 144 0.76 6.65 -8.21
N GLY A 145 0.80 5.42 -8.70
CA GLY A 145 1.82 4.43 -8.36
C GLY A 145 1.27 3.03 -8.13
N ALA A 146 2.17 2.12 -7.81
CA ALA A 146 1.83 0.75 -7.45
C ALA A 146 2.54 0.33 -6.16
N VAL A 147 1.84 -0.42 -5.32
CA VAL A 147 2.39 -1.10 -4.16
C VAL A 147 2.41 -2.59 -4.47
N ASN A 148 3.59 -3.19 -4.48
CA ASN A 148 3.77 -4.61 -4.77
C ASN A 148 4.27 -5.35 -3.54
N VAL A 149 3.44 -6.20 -2.96
CA VAL A 149 3.80 -7.06 -1.83
C VAL A 149 4.34 -8.36 -2.38
N MET A 150 5.52 -8.73 -1.96
CA MET A 150 6.15 -10.00 -2.32
C MET A 150 6.06 -10.94 -1.14
N ASP A 151 5.46 -12.10 -1.35
CA ASP A 151 5.39 -13.18 -0.38
C ASP A 151 6.28 -14.36 -0.78
N ARG A 152 6.32 -15.38 0.06
CA ARG A 152 7.10 -16.61 -0.16
C ARG A 152 6.24 -17.82 -0.48
N ARG A 153 4.93 -17.68 -0.63
CA ARG A 153 4.00 -18.80 -0.83
C ARG A 153 4.36 -19.68 -2.01
N ILE A 154 4.91 -19.08 -3.07
CA ILE A 154 5.54 -19.83 -4.14
C ILE A 154 7.07 -19.68 -4.00
N PRO A 155 7.80 -20.68 -3.47
CA PRO A 155 9.25 -20.59 -3.31
C PRO A 155 10.00 -20.26 -4.60
N ARG A 156 11.05 -19.43 -4.46
CA ARG A 156 11.89 -18.98 -5.60
C ARG A 156 13.25 -19.66 -5.63
N ARG A 157 13.63 -20.33 -4.56
CA ARG A 157 14.89 -21.07 -4.43
C ARG A 157 14.66 -22.34 -3.60
N VAL A 158 15.52 -23.30 -3.78
CA VAL A 158 15.59 -24.45 -2.89
C VAL A 158 16.42 -24.04 -1.68
N PRO A 159 15.91 -24.16 -0.44
CA PRO A 159 16.71 -23.91 0.76
C PRO A 159 17.92 -24.84 0.84
N ASP A 160 19.03 -24.34 1.37
CA ASP A 160 20.23 -25.16 1.64
C ASP A 160 20.03 -26.03 2.88
N GLU A 161 19.16 -25.61 3.80
CA GLU A 161 18.80 -26.33 5.02
C GLU A 161 17.72 -27.38 4.73
N PRO A 162 17.66 -28.49 5.49
CA PRO A 162 16.58 -29.46 5.35
C PRO A 162 15.18 -28.89 5.57
N VAL A 163 15.09 -27.80 6.33
CA VAL A 163 13.87 -27.05 6.62
C VAL A 163 14.28 -25.63 6.92
N HIS A 164 13.68 -24.66 6.22
CA HIS A 164 13.82 -23.24 6.53
C HIS A 164 12.58 -22.74 7.26
N ILE A 165 12.76 -22.06 8.39
CA ILE A 165 11.69 -21.55 9.25
C ILE A 165 11.86 -20.04 9.44
N ASP A 166 10.84 -19.27 9.12
CA ASP A 166 10.69 -17.88 9.53
C ASP A 166 9.52 -17.74 10.49
N GLY A 167 9.71 -16.97 11.55
CA GLY A 167 8.67 -16.67 12.53
C GLY A 167 8.71 -15.21 12.96
N ILE A 168 7.56 -14.63 13.19
CA ILE A 168 7.40 -13.29 13.75
C ILE A 168 6.33 -13.32 14.83
N ALA A 169 6.59 -12.68 15.96
CA ALA A 169 5.61 -12.47 17.02
C ALA A 169 5.70 -11.03 17.51
N ALA A 170 4.58 -10.39 17.78
CA ALA A 170 4.57 -9.03 18.32
C ALA A 170 3.43 -8.85 19.34
N TYR A 171 3.69 -7.94 20.28
CA TYR A 171 2.71 -7.38 21.21
C TYR A 171 2.79 -5.85 21.15
N GLY A 172 1.63 -5.19 21.01
CA GLY A 172 1.50 -3.72 21.02
C GLY A 172 0.51 -3.27 22.09
N SER A 173 0.88 -2.24 22.86
CA SER A 173 0.07 -1.81 24.01
C SER A 173 -1.14 -0.98 23.64
N ALA A 174 -1.09 -0.18 22.55
CA ALA A 174 -2.16 0.76 22.21
C ALA A 174 -3.50 0.07 21.87
N ALA A 175 -3.46 -1.17 21.38
CA ALA A 175 -4.65 -1.95 21.10
C ALA A 175 -4.59 -3.35 21.72
N ASN A 176 -3.75 -3.59 22.73
CA ASN A 176 -3.46 -4.94 23.23
C ASN A 176 -3.21 -5.95 22.10
N GLU A 177 -2.57 -5.50 21.04
CA GLU A 177 -2.29 -6.31 19.85
C GLU A 177 -1.46 -7.54 20.21
N ARG A 178 -1.90 -8.68 19.71
CA ARG A 178 -1.17 -9.96 19.77
C ARG A 178 -1.09 -10.50 18.37
N SER A 179 0.11 -10.59 17.83
CA SER A 179 0.32 -11.10 16.49
C SER A 179 1.39 -12.19 16.45
N LEU A 180 1.14 -13.19 15.63
CA LEU A 180 2.03 -14.30 15.37
C LEU A 180 1.95 -14.66 13.89
N GLY A 181 3.09 -14.78 13.22
CA GLY A 181 3.22 -15.31 11.87
C GLY A 181 4.32 -16.35 11.82
N ALA A 182 4.15 -17.38 11.01
CA ALA A 182 5.17 -18.38 10.76
C ALA A 182 5.12 -18.85 9.31
N ALA A 183 6.29 -19.13 8.75
CA ALA A 183 6.45 -19.73 7.43
C ALA A 183 7.49 -20.86 7.46
N LEU A 184 7.27 -21.87 6.63
CA LEU A 184 8.06 -23.08 6.57
C LEU A 184 8.31 -23.45 5.12
N ASP A 185 9.58 -23.54 4.71
CA ASP A 185 9.99 -24.06 3.42
C ASP A 185 10.68 -25.42 3.60
N VAL A 186 10.18 -26.43 2.90
CA VAL A 186 10.68 -27.82 2.98
C VAL A 186 11.11 -28.30 1.60
N PRO A 187 12.41 -28.48 1.33
CA PRO A 187 12.86 -29.12 0.11
C PRO A 187 12.47 -30.61 0.13
N LEU A 188 11.51 -30.98 -0.71
CA LEU A 188 11.07 -32.37 -0.87
C LEU A 188 12.06 -33.17 -1.73
N THR A 189 12.71 -32.49 -2.67
CA THR A 189 13.82 -32.99 -3.51
C THR A 189 14.77 -31.85 -3.84
N ASP A 190 15.85 -32.12 -4.54
CA ASP A 190 16.82 -31.11 -5.01
C ASP A 190 16.19 -30.02 -5.92
N SER A 191 14.93 -30.17 -6.32
CA SER A 191 14.24 -29.25 -7.22
C SER A 191 12.79 -28.97 -6.85
N LEU A 192 12.24 -29.61 -5.84
CA LEU A 192 10.84 -29.45 -5.43
C LEU A 192 10.77 -28.97 -3.98
N VAL A 193 10.15 -27.82 -3.76
CA VAL A 193 10.01 -27.19 -2.45
C VAL A 193 8.54 -27.03 -2.12
N ALA A 194 8.14 -27.43 -0.92
CA ALA A 194 6.83 -27.15 -0.35
C ALA A 194 6.94 -25.96 0.62
N HIS A 195 5.96 -25.08 0.58
CA HIS A 195 5.80 -23.96 1.48
C HIS A 195 4.52 -24.08 2.29
N PHE A 196 4.57 -23.64 3.55
CA PHE A 196 3.40 -23.47 4.41
C PHE A 196 3.58 -22.18 5.21
N ASP A 197 2.54 -21.37 5.29
CA ASP A 197 2.51 -20.16 6.12
C ASP A 197 1.19 -20.02 6.86
N GLY A 198 1.22 -19.22 7.93
CA GLY A 198 0.02 -18.82 8.63
C GLY A 198 0.30 -17.64 9.55
N SER A 199 -0.70 -16.82 9.75
CA SER A 199 -0.66 -15.69 10.68
C SER A 199 -1.94 -15.59 11.51
N TYR A 200 -1.80 -15.00 12.68
CA TYR A 200 -2.89 -14.62 13.57
C TYR A 200 -2.60 -13.26 14.17
N ARG A 201 -3.57 -12.37 14.11
CA ARG A 201 -3.52 -11.07 14.78
C ARG A 201 -4.86 -10.79 15.44
N LYS A 202 -4.81 -10.27 16.65
CA LYS A 202 -5.99 -9.78 17.37
C LYS A 202 -5.66 -8.49 18.08
N THR A 203 -6.57 -7.52 17.98
CA THR A 203 -6.51 -6.27 18.73
C THR A 203 -7.80 -6.06 19.51
N ASP A 204 -7.71 -5.30 20.59
CA ASP A 204 -8.85 -4.64 21.23
C ASP A 204 -9.06 -3.27 20.57
N ASP A 205 -10.02 -2.49 21.04
CA ASP A 205 -10.24 -1.11 20.59
C ASP A 205 -9.00 -0.24 20.81
N LEU A 206 -8.69 0.62 19.82
CA LEU A 206 -7.46 1.42 19.74
C LEU A 206 -7.45 2.54 20.78
N GLU A 207 -6.39 2.61 21.58
CA GLU A 207 -6.12 3.73 22.48
C GLU A 207 -5.49 4.91 21.74
N VAL A 208 -5.94 6.13 22.06
CA VAL A 208 -5.55 7.39 21.42
C VAL A 208 -5.09 8.42 22.45
N GLY A 209 -4.23 9.34 22.04
CA GLY A 209 -3.55 10.29 22.93
C GLY A 209 -4.39 11.50 23.38
N GLY A 210 -5.72 11.46 23.23
CA GLY A 210 -6.52 12.63 23.55
C GLY A 210 -8.01 12.39 23.46
N PHE A 211 -8.73 13.34 22.89
CA PHE A 211 -10.14 13.18 22.55
C PHE A 211 -10.28 12.37 21.26
N VAL A 212 -11.29 11.50 21.21
CA VAL A 212 -11.61 10.75 20.00
C VAL A 212 -12.08 11.71 18.91
N LEU A 213 -12.98 12.64 19.25
CA LEU A 213 -13.48 13.62 18.29
C LEU A 213 -12.52 14.80 18.11
N SER A 214 -12.43 15.31 16.87
CA SER A 214 -11.72 16.54 16.53
C SER A 214 -12.30 17.75 17.26
N PRO A 215 -11.56 18.85 17.41
CA PRO A 215 -12.09 20.06 18.02
C PRO A 215 -13.38 20.57 17.36
N ALA A 216 -13.48 20.47 16.02
CA ALA A 216 -14.66 20.88 15.26
C ALA A 216 -15.89 20.01 15.59
N LEU A 217 -15.73 18.68 15.50
CA LEU A 217 -16.82 17.74 15.79
C LEU A 217 -17.22 17.75 17.26
N ARG A 218 -16.28 18.00 18.17
CA ARG A 218 -16.62 18.23 19.59
C ARG A 218 -17.46 19.46 19.80
N ALA A 219 -17.16 20.57 19.10
CA ALA A 219 -17.95 21.79 19.20
C ALA A 219 -19.36 21.56 18.68
N GLU A 220 -19.54 20.87 17.57
CA GLU A 220 -20.81 20.43 17.01
C GLU A 220 -21.64 19.62 18.04
N GLN A 221 -21.06 18.60 18.65
CA GLN A 221 -21.73 17.77 19.65
C GLN A 221 -22.11 18.57 20.94
N LEU A 222 -21.33 19.58 21.32
CA LEU A 222 -21.66 20.46 22.43
C LEU A 222 -22.79 21.43 22.08
N GLU A 223 -22.92 21.85 20.83
CA GLU A 223 -24.02 22.66 20.32
C GLU A 223 -25.32 21.86 20.33
N ILE A 224 -25.31 20.64 19.75
CA ILE A 224 -26.43 19.68 19.84
C ILE A 224 -26.84 19.47 21.30
N ALA A 225 -25.92 19.23 22.20
CA ALA A 225 -26.24 19.06 23.64
C ALA A 225 -26.87 20.29 24.28
N ALA A 226 -26.60 21.49 23.79
CA ALA A 226 -27.21 22.71 24.29
C ALA A 226 -28.64 22.91 23.72
N GLU A 227 -28.88 22.53 22.47
CA GLU A 227 -30.15 22.55 21.78
C GLU A 227 -31.13 21.56 22.44
N GLU A 228 -30.72 20.28 22.57
CA GLU A 228 -31.49 19.24 23.21
C GLU A 228 -31.88 19.59 24.67
N ALA A 229 -30.93 20.17 25.41
CA ALA A 229 -31.20 20.64 26.75
C ALA A 229 -32.24 21.81 26.81
N ALA A 230 -32.26 22.68 25.80
CA ALA A 230 -33.21 23.80 25.70
C ALA A 230 -34.61 23.31 25.33
N GLU A 231 -34.71 22.23 24.56
CA GLU A 231 -35.96 21.57 24.17
C GLU A 231 -36.50 20.64 25.26
N GLY A 232 -35.70 20.32 26.25
CA GLY A 232 -36.11 19.51 27.41
C GLY A 232 -35.74 18.03 27.28
N HIS A 233 -35.02 17.65 26.24
CA HIS A 233 -34.49 16.30 25.95
C HIS A 233 -33.19 16.09 26.74
N ALA A 234 -33.33 15.78 28.03
CA ALA A 234 -32.19 15.75 28.95
C ALA A 234 -31.26 14.55 28.72
N GLU A 235 -31.75 13.44 28.24
CA GLU A 235 -31.00 12.21 27.96
C GLU A 235 -30.13 12.42 26.72
N GLU A 236 -30.70 12.89 25.63
CA GLU A 236 -30.02 13.21 24.36
C GLU A 236 -28.92 14.28 24.58
N ALA A 237 -29.23 15.31 25.40
CA ALA A 237 -28.26 16.31 25.79
C ALA A 237 -27.07 15.72 26.58
N GLU A 238 -27.29 14.74 27.46
CA GLU A 238 -26.22 14.08 28.20
C GLU A 238 -25.40 13.14 27.30
N GLU A 239 -26.01 12.43 26.37
CA GLU A 239 -25.35 11.59 25.39
C GLU A 239 -24.43 12.41 24.47
N ALA A 240 -24.93 13.51 23.90
CA ALA A 240 -24.11 14.40 23.06
C ALA A 240 -22.90 14.97 23.81
N ARG A 241 -23.09 15.32 25.12
CA ARG A 241 -21.96 15.72 25.99
C ARG A 241 -20.98 14.59 26.24
N ALA A 242 -21.45 13.36 26.43
CA ALA A 242 -20.61 12.19 26.63
C ALA A 242 -19.77 11.90 25.36
N ARG A 243 -20.39 11.96 24.17
CA ARG A 243 -19.72 11.82 22.87
C ARG A 243 -18.63 12.91 22.72
N ALA A 244 -18.95 14.18 22.94
CA ALA A 244 -17.99 15.30 22.89
C ALA A 244 -16.79 15.11 23.82
N ASN A 245 -16.96 14.42 24.95
CA ASN A 245 -15.93 14.23 25.96
C ASN A 245 -15.28 12.83 25.94
N LEU A 246 -15.59 12.01 24.95
CA LEU A 246 -14.99 10.68 24.77
C LEU A 246 -13.46 10.80 24.59
N LYS A 247 -12.71 10.03 25.38
CA LYS A 247 -11.25 10.06 25.42
C LYS A 247 -10.66 8.66 25.51
N GLY A 248 -9.44 8.56 25.05
CA GLY A 248 -8.53 7.47 25.32
C GLY A 248 -8.75 6.22 24.48
N ARG A 249 -9.97 5.95 23.98
CA ARG A 249 -10.24 4.74 23.19
C ARG A 249 -11.31 4.98 22.14
N ILE A 250 -11.06 4.52 20.92
CA ILE A 250 -12.02 4.58 19.80
C ILE A 250 -12.95 3.38 19.93
N PRO A 251 -14.26 3.57 20.17
CA PRO A 251 -15.21 2.46 20.18
C PRO A 251 -15.28 1.76 18.82
N ASN A 252 -15.54 0.45 18.82
CA ASN A 252 -15.74 -0.35 17.61
C ASN A 252 -14.56 -0.25 16.64
N SER A 253 -13.34 -0.40 17.14
CA SER A 253 -12.11 -0.36 16.34
C SER A 253 -11.24 -1.62 16.48
N ALA A 254 -11.73 -2.63 17.21
CA ALA A 254 -11.05 -3.91 17.37
C ALA A 254 -10.96 -4.70 16.05
N THR A 255 -9.91 -5.54 15.93
CA THR A 255 -9.71 -6.38 14.75
C THR A 255 -9.29 -7.79 15.11
N GLU A 256 -9.65 -8.78 14.29
CA GLU A 256 -9.10 -10.13 14.35
C GLU A 256 -8.83 -10.65 12.93
N THR A 257 -7.59 -11.02 12.63
CA THR A 257 -7.18 -11.49 11.30
C THR A 257 -6.48 -12.84 11.41
N LYS A 258 -6.81 -13.75 10.50
CA LYS A 258 -6.20 -15.08 10.35
C LYS A 258 -5.85 -15.29 8.89
N THR A 259 -4.66 -15.83 8.64
CA THR A 259 -4.30 -16.28 7.31
C THR A 259 -3.68 -17.66 7.35
N VAL A 260 -3.86 -18.42 6.30
CA VAL A 260 -3.15 -19.67 6.09
C VAL A 260 -2.84 -19.80 4.61
N GLY A 261 -1.64 -20.30 4.29
CA GLY A 261 -1.20 -20.51 2.93
C GLY A 261 -0.40 -21.80 2.77
N ALA A 262 -0.46 -22.37 1.60
CA ALA A 262 0.38 -23.48 1.19
C ALA A 262 0.79 -23.33 -0.27
N GLY A 263 2.03 -23.72 -0.59
CA GLY A 263 2.56 -23.63 -1.94
C GLY A 263 3.50 -24.77 -2.29
N LEU A 264 3.72 -24.94 -3.57
CA LEU A 264 4.64 -25.92 -4.12
C LEU A 264 5.35 -25.32 -5.32
N ALA A 265 6.67 -25.43 -5.38
CA ALA A 265 7.45 -24.95 -6.50
C ALA A 265 8.45 -26.01 -7.00
N LEU A 266 8.45 -26.23 -8.31
CA LEU A 266 9.48 -26.94 -9.03
C LEU A 266 10.50 -25.94 -9.58
N ILE A 267 11.74 -26.04 -9.15
CA ILE A 267 12.82 -25.10 -9.48
C ILE A 267 13.96 -25.90 -10.12
N ARG A 268 14.39 -25.48 -11.31
CA ARG A 268 15.46 -26.13 -12.08
C ARG A 268 16.28 -25.07 -12.82
N ASP A 269 17.45 -25.45 -13.32
CA ASP A 269 18.34 -24.53 -14.10
C ASP A 269 17.68 -23.87 -15.31
N GLY A 270 16.64 -24.50 -15.90
CA GLY A 270 15.92 -23.93 -17.05
C GLY A 270 14.62 -23.19 -16.73
N GLY A 271 14.33 -22.96 -15.45
CA GLY A 271 13.15 -22.21 -15.02
C GLY A 271 12.44 -22.79 -13.80
N SER A 272 11.29 -22.21 -13.47
CA SER A 272 10.49 -22.62 -12.34
C SER A 272 9.00 -22.65 -12.67
N LEU A 273 8.27 -23.48 -11.93
CA LEU A 273 6.81 -23.52 -11.96
C LEU A 273 6.31 -23.75 -10.54
N GLY A 274 5.46 -22.87 -10.05
CA GLY A 274 4.91 -22.99 -8.71
C GLY A 274 3.45 -22.59 -8.64
N PHE A 275 2.78 -23.14 -7.65
CA PHE A 275 1.37 -22.93 -7.35
C PHE A 275 1.20 -22.72 -5.85
N SER A 276 0.26 -21.85 -5.46
CA SER A 276 -0.12 -21.68 -4.06
C SER A 276 -1.62 -21.48 -3.91
N VAL A 277 -2.13 -21.79 -2.71
CA VAL A 277 -3.48 -21.45 -2.27
C VAL A 277 -3.37 -20.79 -0.92
N SER A 278 -4.13 -19.74 -0.70
CA SER A 278 -4.20 -19.02 0.57
C SER A 278 -5.63 -18.65 0.94
N TYR A 279 -5.89 -18.61 2.24
CA TYR A 279 -7.14 -18.17 2.83
C TYR A 279 -6.87 -17.02 3.79
N TYR A 280 -7.64 -15.96 3.65
CA TYR A 280 -7.60 -14.75 4.47
C TYR A 280 -8.97 -14.59 5.13
N ASP A 281 -8.99 -14.40 6.44
CA ASP A 281 -10.21 -14.21 7.24
C ASP A 281 -9.93 -13.05 8.21
N THR A 282 -10.76 -12.01 8.17
CA THR A 282 -10.66 -10.89 9.07
C THR A 282 -12.02 -10.37 9.49
N GLY A 283 -12.13 -10.04 10.78
CA GLY A 283 -13.26 -9.30 11.32
C GLY A 283 -12.77 -8.00 11.95
N TYR A 284 -13.46 -6.90 11.69
CA TYR A 284 -13.11 -5.59 12.25
C TYR A 284 -14.31 -4.68 12.41
N GLY A 285 -14.20 -3.75 13.38
CA GLY A 285 -15.18 -2.70 13.58
C GLY A 285 -14.94 -1.49 12.69
N VAL A 286 -16.04 -0.83 12.33
CA VAL A 286 -16.07 0.44 11.60
C VAL A 286 -16.55 1.52 12.57
N PRO A 287 -15.66 2.40 13.06
CA PRO A 287 -16.06 3.51 13.93
C PRO A 287 -17.02 4.46 13.21
N SER A 288 -18.09 4.85 13.85
CA SER A 288 -19.12 5.73 13.29
C SER A 288 -18.92 7.18 13.71
N ARG A 289 -19.27 8.12 12.82
CA ARG A 289 -19.36 9.55 13.18
C ARG A 289 -20.54 9.76 14.13
N PRO A 290 -20.34 10.36 15.30
CA PRO A 290 -21.44 10.64 16.21
C PRO A 290 -22.44 11.64 15.64
N GLY A 291 -23.72 11.40 15.86
CA GLY A 291 -24.79 12.32 15.50
C GLY A 291 -25.35 12.19 14.08
N ALA A 292 -24.95 11.19 13.31
CA ALA A 292 -25.48 10.95 11.96
C ALA A 292 -26.89 10.31 11.97
N GLY A 293 -27.59 10.25 13.08
CA GLY A 293 -28.89 9.59 13.20
C GLY A 293 -29.90 10.28 14.13
N HIS A 294 -29.80 11.59 14.31
CA HIS A 294 -30.82 12.30 15.07
C HIS A 294 -32.08 12.51 14.23
N HIS A 295 -33.10 11.69 14.50
CA HIS A 295 -34.44 11.97 14.06
C HIS A 295 -35.08 12.98 15.00
N HIS A 296 -35.51 14.13 14.50
CA HIS A 296 -36.54 14.89 15.12
C HIS A 296 -37.84 14.08 14.92
N GLU A 297 -38.34 13.43 15.97
CA GLU A 297 -39.72 12.96 15.98
C GLU A 297 -40.64 14.16 15.82
N GLU A 298 -41.14 14.39 14.60
CA GLU A 298 -42.31 15.24 14.43
C GLU A 298 -43.45 14.58 15.21
N GLU A 299 -43.93 15.25 16.27
CA GLU A 299 -45.12 14.83 17.00
C GLU A 299 -46.33 14.63 16.06
N GLY A 300 -46.64 13.41 15.73
CA GLY A 300 -47.91 13.03 15.13
C GLY A 300 -47.87 12.19 13.86
N GLY A 301 -47.53 10.94 13.96
CA GLY A 301 -47.74 9.97 12.88
C GLY A 301 -47.61 8.53 13.37
N GLU A 302 -48.58 7.70 13.03
CA GLU A 302 -48.75 6.30 13.39
C GLU A 302 -47.47 5.47 13.37
N GLU A 303 -47.39 4.51 14.33
CA GLU A 303 -46.33 3.51 14.51
C GLU A 303 -45.95 2.83 13.17
N GLY A 304 -44.98 3.42 12.46
CA GLY A 304 -44.18 2.76 11.45
C GLY A 304 -42.84 2.44 12.11
N GLU A 305 -42.40 1.19 12.00
CA GLU A 305 -41.05 0.77 12.44
C GLU A 305 -39.98 1.62 11.74
N GLY A 306 -39.67 2.80 12.30
CA GLY A 306 -38.56 3.64 11.86
C GLY A 306 -37.27 3.02 12.39
N HIS A 307 -36.55 2.36 11.54
CA HIS A 307 -35.17 1.93 11.82
C HIS A 307 -34.27 3.17 11.84
N GLY A 308 -34.02 3.73 13.03
CA GLY A 308 -32.99 4.76 13.22
C GLY A 308 -31.61 4.15 13.03
N HIS A 309 -30.96 4.40 11.90
CA HIS A 309 -29.64 3.83 11.54
C HIS A 309 -28.42 4.49 12.24
N GLY A 310 -28.60 5.48 13.10
CA GLY A 310 -27.53 6.37 13.54
C GLY A 310 -26.57 5.88 14.64
N ASP A 311 -26.95 4.95 15.48
CA ASP A 311 -26.15 4.49 16.65
C ASP A 311 -25.80 2.99 16.61
N VAL A 312 -26.11 2.29 15.52
CA VAL A 312 -25.84 0.87 15.40
C VAL A 312 -24.39 0.63 14.99
N PRO A 313 -23.58 -0.11 15.77
CA PRO A 313 -22.20 -0.36 15.41
C PRO A 313 -22.11 -1.24 14.16
N VAL A 314 -21.41 -0.76 13.15
CA VAL A 314 -21.10 -1.52 11.93
C VAL A 314 -19.84 -2.35 12.15
N THR A 315 -19.90 -3.64 11.83
CA THR A 315 -18.74 -4.53 11.83
C THR A 315 -18.65 -5.28 10.50
N ILE A 316 -17.45 -5.53 10.03
CA ILE A 316 -17.19 -6.25 8.78
C ILE A 316 -16.53 -7.59 9.08
N GLY A 317 -17.11 -8.66 8.54
CA GLY A 317 -16.49 -9.98 8.44
C GLY A 317 -16.11 -10.26 6.98
N LEU A 318 -14.83 -10.53 6.72
CA LEU A 318 -14.30 -10.64 5.36
C LEU A 318 -13.51 -11.93 5.20
N GLU A 319 -13.79 -12.66 4.12
CA GLU A 319 -13.09 -13.89 3.75
C GLU A 319 -12.63 -13.84 2.28
N GLN A 320 -11.44 -14.37 2.00
CA GLN A 320 -10.95 -14.56 0.64
C GLN A 320 -10.21 -15.89 0.50
N LEU A 321 -10.61 -16.70 -0.47
CA LEU A 321 -9.84 -17.84 -0.96
C LEU A 321 -9.14 -17.44 -2.25
N ARG A 322 -7.80 -17.54 -2.29
CA ARG A 322 -7.00 -17.15 -3.45
C ARG A 322 -6.10 -18.29 -3.89
N ALA A 323 -5.96 -18.48 -5.20
CA ALA A 323 -5.05 -19.42 -5.83
C ALA A 323 -4.13 -18.68 -6.81
N ASP A 324 -2.84 -18.92 -6.74
CA ASP A 324 -1.83 -18.31 -7.59
C ASP A 324 -1.00 -19.38 -8.33
N LEU A 325 -0.67 -19.12 -9.60
CA LEU A 325 0.25 -19.90 -10.42
C LEU A 325 1.33 -18.97 -10.98
N ARG A 326 2.59 -19.34 -10.81
CA ARG A 326 3.73 -18.59 -11.35
C ARG A 326 4.66 -19.52 -12.10
N GLY A 327 5.09 -19.11 -13.29
CA GLY A 327 6.09 -19.83 -14.06
C GLY A 327 7.09 -18.90 -14.71
N GLU A 328 8.34 -19.35 -14.75
CA GLU A 328 9.44 -18.72 -15.48
C GLU A 328 10.17 -19.81 -16.27
N ILE A 329 10.45 -19.54 -17.54
CA ILE A 329 11.21 -20.41 -18.44
C ILE A 329 12.38 -19.61 -18.99
N GLU A 330 13.60 -20.07 -18.80
CA GLU A 330 14.79 -19.51 -19.42
C GLU A 330 14.83 -19.96 -20.88
N ALA A 331 14.54 -19.03 -21.79
CA ALA A 331 14.53 -19.30 -23.21
C ALA A 331 15.96 -19.33 -23.81
N GLY A 332 16.90 -18.62 -23.18
CA GLY A 332 18.32 -18.58 -23.56
C GLY A 332 18.56 -18.17 -25.00
N GLY A 333 17.63 -17.44 -25.60
CA GLY A 333 17.73 -16.97 -27.00
C GLY A 333 18.41 -15.62 -27.11
N ASP A 334 18.91 -15.32 -28.32
CA ASP A 334 19.58 -14.04 -28.59
C ASP A 334 18.67 -12.81 -28.41
N PHE A 335 17.36 -12.99 -28.42
CA PHE A 335 16.38 -11.90 -28.29
C PHE A 335 15.50 -12.05 -27.05
N ILE A 336 14.97 -13.24 -26.79
CA ILE A 336 14.16 -13.53 -25.59
C ILE A 336 15.04 -14.32 -24.63
N ASP A 337 15.29 -13.75 -23.47
CA ASP A 337 16.01 -14.38 -22.36
C ASP A 337 15.07 -15.26 -21.55
N LYS A 338 13.91 -14.71 -21.16
CA LYS A 338 12.95 -15.40 -20.30
C LYS A 338 11.51 -15.20 -20.76
N ILE A 339 10.70 -16.21 -20.46
CA ILE A 339 9.24 -16.16 -20.58
C ILE A 339 8.68 -16.30 -19.18
N ARG A 340 7.80 -15.39 -18.79
CA ARG A 340 7.13 -15.41 -17.49
C ARG A 340 5.64 -15.42 -17.65
N PHE A 341 4.96 -16.12 -16.77
CA PHE A 341 3.53 -16.03 -16.63
C PHE A 341 3.12 -16.07 -15.15
N ARG A 342 2.03 -15.39 -14.85
CA ARG A 342 1.36 -15.37 -13.56
C ARG A 342 -0.13 -15.42 -13.80
N LEU A 343 -0.81 -16.20 -12.98
CA LEU A 343 -2.26 -16.28 -12.95
C LEU A 343 -2.67 -16.25 -11.48
N ALA A 344 -3.75 -15.53 -11.18
CA ALA A 344 -4.41 -15.61 -9.89
C ALA A 344 -5.92 -15.66 -10.09
N ALA A 345 -6.60 -16.36 -9.20
CA ALA A 345 -8.04 -16.35 -9.07
C ALA A 345 -8.39 -16.22 -7.59
N ALA A 346 -9.43 -15.46 -7.29
CA ALA A 346 -9.91 -15.27 -5.93
C ALA A 346 -11.42 -15.32 -5.89
N ASP A 347 -11.93 -15.94 -4.81
CA ASP A 347 -13.30 -15.90 -4.35
C ASP A 347 -13.31 -15.09 -3.05
N TYR A 348 -14.05 -14.00 -3.05
CA TYR A 348 -14.09 -13.01 -1.99
C TYR A 348 -15.52 -12.76 -1.55
N GLU A 349 -15.72 -12.73 -0.25
CA GLU A 349 -16.97 -12.31 0.36
C GLU A 349 -16.68 -11.43 1.58
N HIS A 350 -17.39 -10.32 1.73
CA HIS A 350 -17.50 -9.69 3.02
C HIS A 350 -18.96 -9.36 3.36
N THR A 351 -19.25 -9.42 4.65
CA THR A 351 -20.55 -9.09 5.23
C THR A 351 -20.40 -7.92 6.16
N GLU A 352 -21.20 -6.91 5.95
CA GLU A 352 -21.40 -5.80 6.86
C GLU A 352 -22.53 -6.15 7.79
N PHE A 353 -22.28 -6.06 9.09
CA PHE A 353 -23.24 -6.31 10.15
C PHE A 353 -23.59 -4.99 10.83
N GLU A 354 -24.89 -4.74 10.97
CA GLU A 354 -25.43 -3.62 11.70
C GLU A 354 -26.04 -4.14 12.99
N GLY A 355 -25.48 -3.77 14.16
CA GLY A 355 -25.92 -4.28 15.46
C GLY A 355 -25.88 -5.80 15.61
N GLY A 356 -25.15 -6.51 14.74
CA GLY A 356 -25.07 -7.97 14.70
C GLY A 356 -26.05 -8.65 13.74
N GLU A 357 -26.94 -7.91 13.08
CA GLU A 357 -27.74 -8.40 11.94
C GLU A 357 -26.99 -8.18 10.63
N VAL A 358 -27.29 -8.99 9.60
CA VAL A 358 -26.67 -8.85 8.28
C VAL A 358 -27.29 -7.64 7.57
N GLY A 359 -26.51 -6.60 7.34
CA GLY A 359 -26.89 -5.42 6.55
C GLY A 359 -26.67 -5.68 5.06
N THR A 360 -25.40 -5.76 4.63
CA THR A 360 -25.06 -5.96 3.22
C THR A 360 -23.97 -7.02 3.06
N VAL A 361 -24.07 -7.82 2.01
CA VAL A 361 -23.08 -8.83 1.61
C VAL A 361 -22.49 -8.46 0.25
N PHE A 362 -21.18 -8.28 0.18
CA PHE A 362 -20.43 -8.05 -1.04
C PHE A 362 -19.70 -9.31 -1.46
N LYS A 363 -19.88 -9.72 -2.72
CA LYS A 363 -19.22 -10.89 -3.29
C LYS A 363 -18.45 -10.51 -4.55
N THR A 364 -17.30 -11.09 -4.70
CA THR A 364 -16.56 -10.95 -5.95
C THR A 364 -15.82 -12.23 -6.30
N ASN A 365 -15.98 -12.67 -7.55
CA ASN A 365 -15.18 -13.71 -8.16
C ASN A 365 -14.31 -13.04 -9.22
N GLY A 366 -13.01 -13.18 -9.11
CA GLY A 366 -12.10 -12.50 -10.03
C GLY A 366 -10.91 -13.37 -10.44
N MET A 367 -10.39 -13.07 -11.62
CA MET A 367 -9.15 -13.65 -12.09
C MET A 367 -8.28 -12.61 -12.77
N GLU A 368 -6.97 -12.76 -12.62
CA GLU A 368 -5.99 -11.95 -13.34
C GLU A 368 -4.88 -12.84 -13.89
N GLY A 369 -4.53 -12.63 -15.15
CA GLY A 369 -3.45 -13.33 -15.83
C GLY A 369 -2.46 -12.35 -16.44
N ARG A 370 -1.16 -12.64 -16.35
CA ARG A 370 -0.10 -11.83 -16.91
C ARG A 370 0.94 -12.72 -17.60
N PHE A 371 1.31 -12.33 -18.81
CA PHE A 371 2.33 -12.99 -19.62
C PHE A 371 3.39 -11.98 -20.02
N GLU A 372 4.68 -12.32 -19.90
CA GLU A 372 5.81 -11.47 -20.19
C GLU A 372 6.89 -12.18 -21.00
N LEU A 373 7.40 -11.49 -22.00
CA LEU A 373 8.61 -11.81 -22.73
C LEU A 373 9.70 -10.85 -22.26
N VAL A 374 10.69 -11.36 -21.55
CA VAL A 374 11.85 -10.60 -21.08
C VAL A 374 12.94 -10.70 -22.15
N GLN A 375 13.44 -9.56 -22.59
CA GLN A 375 14.47 -9.48 -23.61
C GLN A 375 15.86 -9.74 -23.02
N ALA A 376 16.72 -10.41 -23.77
CA ALA A 376 18.13 -10.52 -23.49
C ALA A 376 18.80 -9.15 -23.68
N ASP A 377 19.80 -8.84 -22.86
CA ASP A 377 20.63 -7.64 -23.09
C ASP A 377 21.36 -7.73 -24.42
N ARG A 378 21.21 -6.70 -25.25
CA ARG A 378 21.80 -6.59 -26.59
C ARG A 378 22.58 -5.29 -26.72
N GLY A 379 23.70 -5.21 -26.00
CA GLY A 379 24.58 -4.06 -26.05
C GLY A 379 23.99 -2.84 -25.33
N GLY A 380 23.37 -3.05 -24.18
CA GLY A 380 22.72 -2.05 -23.37
C GLY A 380 21.24 -1.80 -23.74
N TRP A 381 20.64 -2.61 -24.62
CA TRP A 381 19.20 -2.60 -24.91
C TRP A 381 18.55 -3.83 -24.33
N HIS A 382 17.63 -3.65 -23.42
CA HIS A 382 16.82 -4.69 -22.79
C HIS A 382 15.41 -4.17 -22.49
N GLY A 383 14.50 -5.05 -22.11
CA GLY A 383 13.13 -4.66 -21.80
C GLY A 383 12.20 -5.84 -21.57
N VAL A 384 10.94 -5.52 -21.43
CA VAL A 384 9.86 -6.49 -21.27
C VAL A 384 8.67 -6.09 -22.13
N THR A 385 8.04 -7.07 -22.76
CA THR A 385 6.78 -6.89 -23.50
C THR A 385 5.81 -7.96 -23.05
N GLY A 386 4.56 -7.61 -22.81
CA GLY A 386 3.61 -8.56 -22.26
C GLY A 386 2.14 -8.22 -22.52
N ALA A 387 1.31 -9.11 -22.01
CA ALA A 387 -0.14 -8.99 -22.03
C ALA A 387 -0.68 -9.28 -20.62
N GLN A 388 -1.81 -8.66 -20.30
CA GLN A 388 -2.52 -8.83 -19.04
C GLN A 388 -4.01 -8.95 -19.33
N TYR A 389 -4.67 -9.85 -18.62
CA TYR A 389 -6.12 -10.00 -18.62
C TYR A 389 -6.62 -9.97 -17.20
N TYR A 390 -7.73 -9.27 -16.96
CA TYR A 390 -8.43 -9.21 -15.69
C TYR A 390 -9.92 -9.35 -15.93
N SER A 391 -10.62 -10.09 -15.07
CA SER A 391 -12.08 -10.12 -15.01
C SER A 391 -12.55 -10.20 -13.57
N ARG A 392 -13.71 -9.60 -13.30
CA ARG A 392 -14.36 -9.56 -12.00
C ARG A 392 -15.88 -9.63 -12.19
N ASP A 393 -16.51 -10.56 -11.50
CA ASP A 393 -17.96 -10.60 -11.27
C ASP A 393 -18.21 -10.03 -9.89
N PHE A 394 -19.01 -8.99 -9.76
CA PHE A 394 -19.31 -8.28 -8.53
C PHE A 394 -20.80 -8.31 -8.24
N GLU A 395 -21.16 -8.56 -6.98
CA GLU A 395 -22.53 -8.52 -6.48
C GLU A 395 -22.56 -7.92 -5.06
N ALA A 396 -23.48 -6.99 -4.82
CA ALA A 396 -23.84 -6.51 -3.50
C ALA A 396 -25.31 -6.88 -3.23
N ILE A 397 -25.59 -7.44 -2.04
CA ILE A 397 -26.91 -7.95 -1.65
C ILE A 397 -27.24 -7.41 -0.27
N GLY A 398 -28.29 -6.62 -0.14
CA GLY A 398 -28.72 -6.03 1.12
C GLY A 398 -29.33 -4.65 0.95
N ALA A 399 -29.62 -3.99 2.06
CA ALA A 399 -30.22 -2.65 2.06
C ALA A 399 -29.27 -1.58 1.53
N GLU A 400 -27.96 -1.77 1.73
CA GLU A 400 -26.89 -0.87 1.30
C GLU A 400 -26.17 -1.34 0.03
N ALA A 401 -26.83 -2.09 -0.84
CA ALA A 401 -26.31 -2.51 -2.12
C ALA A 401 -26.20 -1.33 -3.11
N PHE A 402 -25.36 -0.34 -2.80
CA PHE A 402 -25.24 0.92 -3.55
C PHE A 402 -24.60 0.76 -4.93
N VAL A 403 -23.93 -0.36 -5.22
CA VAL A 403 -23.39 -0.70 -6.54
C VAL A 403 -24.17 -1.89 -7.10
N PRO A 404 -24.78 -1.78 -8.30
CA PRO A 404 -25.50 -2.88 -8.91
C PRO A 404 -24.57 -4.03 -9.29
N PRO A 405 -25.07 -5.29 -9.33
CA PRO A 405 -24.31 -6.42 -9.83
C PRO A 405 -23.75 -6.14 -11.23
N ASN A 406 -22.44 -6.36 -11.41
CA ASN A 406 -21.76 -6.04 -12.64
C ASN A 406 -20.63 -7.04 -12.98
N GLU A 407 -20.37 -7.16 -14.27
CA GLU A 407 -19.22 -7.87 -14.79
C GLU A 407 -18.24 -6.86 -15.38
N SER A 408 -16.98 -6.91 -14.94
CA SER A 408 -15.92 -6.05 -15.43
C SER A 408 -14.81 -6.88 -16.03
N SER A 409 -14.32 -6.51 -17.22
CA SER A 409 -13.17 -7.16 -17.83
C SER A 409 -12.19 -6.16 -18.43
N GLN A 410 -10.93 -6.55 -18.47
CA GLN A 410 -9.86 -5.72 -19.02
C GLN A 410 -8.80 -6.57 -19.72
N ILE A 411 -8.41 -6.18 -20.92
CA ILE A 411 -7.24 -6.71 -21.61
C ILE A 411 -6.23 -5.60 -21.85
N GLY A 412 -4.97 -5.83 -21.46
CA GLY A 412 -3.86 -4.90 -21.62
C GLY A 412 -2.71 -5.50 -22.41
N LEU A 413 -2.10 -4.69 -23.29
CA LEU A 413 -0.83 -4.99 -23.95
C LEU A 413 0.16 -3.92 -23.53
N PHE A 414 1.36 -4.32 -23.12
CA PHE A 414 2.34 -3.38 -22.60
C PHE A 414 3.76 -3.71 -23.04
N THR A 415 4.61 -2.69 -23.06
CA THR A 415 6.06 -2.83 -23.20
C THR A 415 6.79 -1.78 -22.39
N LEU A 416 7.94 -2.15 -21.87
CA LEU A 416 8.95 -1.26 -21.29
C LEU A 416 10.27 -1.59 -21.96
N GLN A 417 10.98 -0.57 -22.45
CA GLN A 417 12.22 -0.70 -23.17
C GLN A 417 13.25 0.27 -22.58
N GLU A 418 14.43 -0.21 -22.32
CA GLU A 418 15.53 0.56 -21.78
C GLU A 418 16.77 0.43 -22.65
N MET A 419 17.47 1.56 -22.84
CA MET A 419 18.72 1.64 -23.61
C MET A 419 19.78 2.43 -22.85
N HIS A 420 20.97 1.90 -22.80
CA HIS A 420 22.14 2.57 -22.22
C HIS A 420 23.16 2.97 -23.29
N PHE A 421 23.56 4.25 -23.27
CA PHE A 421 24.56 4.85 -24.14
C PHE A 421 25.67 5.46 -23.26
N GLY A 422 26.55 4.61 -22.73
CA GLY A 422 27.54 5.06 -21.77
C GLY A 422 26.85 5.61 -20.51
N PRO A 423 27.03 6.89 -20.14
CA PRO A 423 26.40 7.46 -18.94
C PRO A 423 24.92 7.86 -19.14
N LEU A 424 24.38 7.74 -20.34
CA LEU A 424 22.99 8.09 -20.65
C LEU A 424 22.14 6.83 -20.71
N GLY A 425 21.18 6.71 -19.81
CA GLY A 425 20.05 5.75 -19.85
C GLY A 425 18.81 6.41 -20.45
N ILE A 426 18.09 5.72 -21.29
CA ILE A 426 16.80 6.12 -21.85
C ILE A 426 15.81 5.00 -21.63
N GLU A 427 14.64 5.32 -21.12
CA GLU A 427 13.54 4.38 -20.88
C GLU A 427 12.30 4.82 -21.65
N GLY A 428 11.55 3.88 -22.20
CA GLY A 428 10.26 4.12 -22.83
C GLY A 428 9.26 3.02 -22.51
N ALA A 429 8.03 3.41 -22.17
CA ALA A 429 6.93 2.48 -21.90
C ALA A 429 5.70 2.85 -22.74
N ALA A 430 4.95 1.83 -23.14
CA ALA A 430 3.66 1.98 -23.79
C ALA A 430 2.69 0.91 -23.30
N ARG A 431 1.42 1.28 -23.12
CA ARG A 431 0.35 0.38 -22.75
C ARG A 431 -0.94 0.72 -23.53
N PHE A 432 -1.60 -0.30 -23.99
CA PHE A 432 -2.97 -0.25 -24.49
C PHE A 432 -3.84 -1.08 -23.57
N GLU A 433 -5.03 -0.58 -23.24
CA GLU A 433 -6.06 -1.29 -22.48
C GLU A 433 -7.40 -1.15 -23.14
N HIS A 434 -8.14 -2.25 -23.16
CA HIS A 434 -9.56 -2.29 -23.46
C HIS A 434 -10.28 -2.79 -22.22
N SER A 435 -11.27 -2.03 -21.76
CA SER A 435 -12.03 -2.31 -20.55
C SER A 435 -13.52 -2.26 -20.86
N ASP A 436 -14.26 -3.25 -20.37
CA ASP A 436 -15.71 -3.35 -20.45
C ASP A 436 -16.30 -3.44 -19.04
N VAL A 437 -17.42 -2.77 -18.84
CA VAL A 437 -18.26 -2.86 -17.64
C VAL A 437 -19.69 -3.10 -18.08
N ASP A 438 -20.28 -4.21 -17.68
CA ASP A 438 -21.65 -4.62 -18.00
C ASP A 438 -22.49 -4.69 -16.71
N VAL A 439 -23.63 -4.00 -16.71
CA VAL A 439 -24.64 -4.06 -15.67
C VAL A 439 -25.91 -4.62 -16.28
N THR A 440 -25.93 -5.94 -16.45
CA THR A 440 -27.00 -6.68 -17.14
C THR A 440 -28.38 -6.39 -16.56
N THR A 441 -28.49 -6.20 -15.22
CA THR A 441 -29.76 -5.89 -14.52
C THR A 441 -30.37 -4.56 -14.94
N LEU A 442 -29.56 -3.61 -15.38
CA LEU A 442 -29.98 -2.29 -15.86
C LEU A 442 -29.94 -2.19 -17.40
N GLY A 443 -29.40 -3.19 -18.11
CA GLY A 443 -29.16 -3.17 -19.54
C GLY A 443 -28.17 -2.08 -19.96
N LEU A 444 -27.19 -1.79 -19.11
CA LEU A 444 -26.15 -0.78 -19.33
C LEU A 444 -24.81 -1.46 -19.59
N GLU A 445 -24.11 -0.99 -20.61
CA GLU A 445 -22.77 -1.44 -20.98
C GLU A 445 -21.89 -0.22 -21.29
N ARG A 446 -20.67 -0.22 -20.80
CA ARG A 446 -19.69 0.83 -21.09
C ARG A 446 -18.34 0.19 -21.47
N SER A 447 -17.81 0.61 -22.61
CA SER A 447 -16.53 0.15 -23.14
C SER A 447 -15.55 1.31 -23.30
N PHE A 448 -14.29 1.08 -22.95
CA PHE A 448 -13.24 2.09 -23.02
C PHE A 448 -11.97 1.53 -23.67
N ASN A 449 -11.32 2.34 -24.52
CA ASN A 449 -9.99 2.07 -25.03
C ASN A 449 -9.03 3.12 -24.46
N ALA A 450 -8.03 2.72 -23.71
CA ALA A 450 -7.05 3.60 -23.06
C ALA A 450 -5.66 3.38 -23.65
N TRP A 451 -4.94 4.49 -23.89
CA TRP A 451 -3.57 4.49 -24.35
C TRP A 451 -2.69 5.26 -23.37
N SER A 452 -1.65 4.61 -22.87
CA SER A 452 -0.71 5.22 -21.96
C SER A 452 0.71 5.09 -22.48
N PHE A 453 1.50 6.15 -22.34
CA PHE A 453 2.89 6.22 -22.77
C PHE A 453 3.73 6.89 -21.70
N ALA A 454 4.97 6.48 -21.59
CA ALA A 454 5.93 7.18 -20.76
C ALA A 454 7.32 7.12 -21.40
N ALA A 455 8.12 8.12 -21.13
CA ALA A 455 9.52 8.16 -21.53
C ALA A 455 10.34 8.85 -20.45
N GLY A 456 11.56 8.37 -20.25
CA GLY A 456 12.51 8.91 -19.30
C GLY A 456 13.92 8.94 -19.85
N ALA A 457 14.74 9.81 -19.31
CA ALA A 457 16.17 9.86 -19.55
C ALA A 457 16.90 10.14 -18.23
N ALA A 458 17.96 9.41 -17.98
CA ALA A 458 18.85 9.62 -16.85
C ALA A 458 20.29 9.73 -17.31
N TYR A 459 21.05 10.54 -16.62
CA TYR A 459 22.47 10.75 -16.92
C TYR A 459 23.31 10.55 -15.67
N ASP A 460 24.25 9.62 -15.73
CA ASP A 460 25.25 9.41 -14.69
C ASP A 460 26.32 10.49 -14.78
N VAL A 461 26.20 11.53 -13.96
CA VAL A 461 27.12 12.67 -13.90
C VAL A 461 28.53 12.22 -13.46
N ASN A 462 28.55 11.27 -12.53
CA ASN A 462 29.72 10.58 -12.01
C ASN A 462 29.32 9.25 -11.38
N GLN A 463 30.27 8.51 -10.80
CA GLN A 463 30.04 7.16 -10.22
C GLN A 463 29.02 7.11 -9.06
N GLY A 464 28.53 8.23 -8.57
CA GLY A 464 27.55 8.23 -7.48
C GLY A 464 26.40 9.21 -7.72
N THR A 465 26.41 9.96 -8.82
CA THR A 465 25.37 10.99 -9.07
C THR A 465 24.63 10.71 -10.36
N LYS A 466 23.33 10.47 -10.26
CA LYS A 466 22.40 10.33 -11.38
C LYS A 466 21.38 11.47 -11.35
N ILE A 467 21.16 12.10 -12.48
CA ILE A 467 20.06 13.07 -12.69
C ILE A 467 19.14 12.55 -13.77
N GLY A 468 17.85 12.77 -13.64
CA GLY A 468 16.92 12.27 -14.64
C GLY A 468 15.63 13.08 -14.73
N VAL A 469 14.93 12.87 -15.83
CA VAL A 469 13.61 13.44 -16.13
C VAL A 469 12.72 12.37 -16.73
N ASN A 470 11.46 12.37 -16.35
CA ASN A 470 10.42 11.48 -16.86
C ASN A 470 9.21 12.30 -17.33
N GLY A 471 8.56 11.83 -18.38
CA GLY A 471 7.28 12.35 -18.83
C GLY A 471 6.32 11.19 -19.09
N SER A 472 5.05 11.35 -18.79
CA SER A 472 4.03 10.34 -18.99
C SER A 472 2.72 10.93 -19.51
N ARG A 473 1.97 10.11 -20.21
CA ARG A 473 0.58 10.31 -20.57
C ARG A 473 -0.15 9.04 -20.22
N ALA A 474 -1.03 9.09 -19.22
CA ALA A 474 -1.83 7.94 -18.81
C ALA A 474 -3.33 8.19 -19.06
N GLU A 475 -4.04 7.14 -19.40
CA GLU A 475 -5.50 7.14 -19.49
C GLU A 475 -6.06 6.03 -18.60
N ARG A 476 -7.13 6.33 -17.87
CA ARG A 476 -7.86 5.40 -17.00
C ARG A 476 -9.34 5.36 -17.38
N ALA A 477 -9.89 4.18 -17.52
CA ALA A 477 -11.34 4.00 -17.59
C ALA A 477 -11.97 4.27 -16.21
N PRO A 478 -13.19 4.80 -16.14
CA PRO A 478 -13.97 4.83 -14.90
C PRO A 478 -14.26 3.41 -14.41
N SER A 479 -14.36 3.22 -13.09
CA SER A 479 -14.77 1.96 -12.49
C SER A 479 -16.30 1.78 -12.52
N ALA A 480 -16.78 0.58 -12.19
CA ALA A 480 -18.21 0.31 -12.09
C ALA A 480 -18.88 1.17 -11.01
N GLU A 481 -18.18 1.37 -9.90
CA GLU A 481 -18.63 2.21 -8.79
C GLU A 481 -18.77 3.68 -9.21
N GLU A 482 -17.77 4.23 -9.89
CA GLU A 482 -17.81 5.61 -10.40
C GLU A 482 -18.93 5.82 -11.43
N LEU A 483 -19.26 4.80 -12.20
CA LEU A 483 -20.31 4.86 -13.23
C LEU A 483 -21.71 4.64 -12.70
N PHE A 484 -21.91 3.69 -11.77
CA PHE A 484 -23.22 3.10 -11.53
C PHE A 484 -23.65 3.04 -10.06
N SER A 485 -22.89 3.59 -9.10
CA SER A 485 -23.34 3.69 -7.71
C SER A 485 -24.69 4.42 -7.63
N ASN A 486 -25.62 3.91 -6.80
CA ASN A 486 -26.89 4.59 -6.52
C ASN A 486 -27.53 3.97 -5.27
N GLY A 487 -27.14 4.42 -4.09
CA GLY A 487 -27.72 3.89 -2.85
C GLY A 487 -27.03 4.44 -1.59
N PRO A 488 -27.62 4.15 -0.42
CA PRO A 488 -27.04 4.47 0.87
C PRO A 488 -25.80 3.61 1.13
N HIS A 489 -24.86 4.17 1.88
CA HIS A 489 -23.68 3.50 2.37
C HIS A 489 -23.40 3.99 3.80
N ILE A 490 -23.83 3.22 4.79
CA ILE A 490 -23.85 3.64 6.20
C ILE A 490 -22.44 3.77 6.77
N ALA A 491 -21.51 2.89 6.37
CA ALA A 491 -20.11 2.95 6.82
C ALA A 491 -19.44 4.29 6.46
N THR A 492 -19.78 4.90 5.32
CA THR A 492 -19.30 6.22 4.90
C THR A 492 -20.29 7.35 5.24
N GLN A 493 -21.48 7.03 5.71
CA GLN A 493 -22.56 7.97 6.02
C GLN A 493 -22.90 8.89 4.84
N ALA A 494 -23.05 8.29 3.66
CA ALA A 494 -23.32 8.99 2.42
C ALA A 494 -24.33 8.21 1.56
N PHE A 495 -25.15 8.93 0.80
CA PHE A 495 -25.86 8.36 -0.35
C PHE A 495 -24.98 8.57 -1.59
N GLU A 496 -24.48 7.48 -2.15
CA GLU A 496 -23.49 7.53 -3.24
C GLU A 496 -24.17 7.46 -4.61
N VAL A 497 -23.82 8.38 -5.50
CA VAL A 497 -24.38 8.46 -6.86
C VAL A 497 -23.27 8.47 -7.89
N GLY A 498 -23.23 7.43 -8.73
CA GLY A 498 -22.37 7.32 -9.90
C GLY A 498 -22.79 8.25 -11.04
N ASN A 499 -21.99 8.27 -12.10
CA ASN A 499 -22.31 9.02 -13.29
C ASN A 499 -22.02 8.16 -14.55
N PRO A 500 -23.08 7.64 -15.21
CA PRO A 500 -22.90 6.79 -16.40
C PRO A 500 -22.25 7.49 -17.59
N ASP A 501 -22.23 8.83 -17.62
CA ASP A 501 -21.69 9.64 -18.70
C ASP A 501 -20.19 9.97 -18.55
N LEU A 502 -19.52 9.48 -17.50
CA LEU A 502 -18.09 9.70 -17.31
C LEU A 502 -17.27 9.25 -18.52
N ALA A 503 -16.33 10.08 -18.90
CA ALA A 503 -15.31 9.78 -19.91
C ALA A 503 -14.06 9.19 -19.22
N LYS A 504 -13.09 8.76 -20.02
CA LYS A 504 -11.77 8.35 -19.49
C LYS A 504 -11.07 9.53 -18.84
N GLU A 505 -10.53 9.32 -17.67
CA GLU A 505 -9.60 10.24 -17.04
C GLU A 505 -8.26 10.21 -17.79
N LYS A 506 -7.63 11.37 -17.99
CA LYS A 506 -6.37 11.51 -18.69
C LYS A 506 -5.41 12.35 -17.86
N SER A 507 -4.18 11.86 -17.71
CA SER A 507 -3.13 12.55 -16.96
C SER A 507 -1.89 12.78 -17.82
N TRP A 508 -1.31 13.97 -17.73
CA TRP A 508 0.03 14.29 -18.17
C TRP A 508 0.92 14.43 -16.94
N GLY A 509 1.95 13.59 -16.83
CA GLY A 509 2.92 13.61 -15.75
C GLY A 509 4.27 14.12 -16.20
N ALA A 510 4.94 14.87 -15.34
CA ALA A 510 6.35 15.24 -15.50
C ALA A 510 7.08 15.11 -14.18
N GLU A 511 8.28 14.55 -14.22
CA GLU A 511 9.11 14.33 -13.04
C GLU A 511 10.56 14.68 -13.35
N ALA A 512 11.26 15.28 -12.38
CA ALA A 512 12.69 15.51 -12.42
C ALA A 512 13.31 15.07 -11.09
N TYR A 513 14.42 14.34 -11.16
CA TYR A 513 15.05 13.80 -9.95
C TYR A 513 16.57 13.91 -9.99
N VAL A 514 17.15 13.92 -8.79
CA VAL A 514 18.58 13.73 -8.55
C VAL A 514 18.74 12.64 -7.50
N ARG A 515 19.65 11.69 -7.75
CA ARG A 515 20.09 10.70 -6.78
C ARG A 515 21.60 10.79 -6.64
N HIS A 516 22.07 10.74 -5.42
CA HIS A 516 23.50 10.74 -5.13
C HIS A 516 23.80 9.71 -4.04
N ASP A 517 24.64 8.75 -4.38
CA ASP A 517 25.11 7.70 -3.48
C ASP A 517 26.64 7.82 -3.35
N ALA A 518 27.10 8.10 -2.15
CA ALA A 518 28.50 8.12 -1.76
C ALA A 518 28.75 7.03 -0.70
N ALA A 519 30.01 6.79 -0.37
CA ALA A 519 30.36 5.75 0.59
C ALA A 519 29.75 5.94 2.00
N ASN A 520 29.44 7.18 2.38
CA ASN A 520 28.98 7.53 3.72
C ASN A 520 27.69 8.36 3.75
N TYR A 521 27.08 8.65 2.61
CA TYR A 521 25.75 9.30 2.57
C TYR A 521 25.03 9.01 1.25
N SER A 522 23.71 9.03 1.30
CA SER A 522 22.83 8.98 0.12
C SER A 522 21.84 10.15 0.16
N LEU A 523 21.42 10.60 -1.01
CA LEU A 523 20.42 11.65 -1.18
C LEU A 523 19.59 11.37 -2.43
N SER A 524 18.27 11.41 -2.28
CA SER A 524 17.32 11.38 -3.40
C SER A 524 16.36 12.54 -3.27
N ALA A 525 16.17 13.30 -4.33
CA ALA A 525 15.20 14.36 -4.40
C ALA A 525 14.44 14.28 -5.73
N THR A 526 13.13 14.37 -5.65
CA THR A 526 12.21 14.28 -6.80
C THR A 526 11.24 15.45 -6.76
N LEU A 527 11.05 16.10 -7.89
CA LEU A 527 9.98 17.06 -8.16
C LEU A 527 9.01 16.43 -9.15
N PHE A 528 7.72 16.53 -8.89
CA PHE A 528 6.71 15.97 -9.78
C PHE A 528 5.54 16.93 -10.00
N ALA A 529 4.90 16.80 -11.16
CA ALA A 529 3.64 17.47 -11.49
C ALA A 529 2.78 16.59 -12.39
N ASN A 530 1.47 16.64 -12.17
CA ASN A 530 0.46 15.97 -13.00
C ASN A 530 -0.66 16.94 -13.34
N TRP A 531 -1.05 16.97 -14.60
CA TRP A 531 -2.18 17.73 -15.12
C TRP A 531 -3.21 16.76 -15.65
N PHE A 532 -4.43 16.87 -15.13
CA PHE A 532 -5.54 16.00 -15.49
C PHE A 532 -6.53 16.72 -16.38
N ASP A 533 -6.91 16.07 -17.46
CA ASP A 533 -8.14 16.33 -18.19
C ASP A 533 -9.17 15.28 -17.70
N ASP A 534 -10.38 15.73 -17.39
CA ASP A 534 -11.48 14.86 -16.95
C ASP A 534 -11.16 14.06 -15.65
N TYR A 535 -10.52 14.69 -14.64
CA TYR A 535 -10.26 14.07 -13.33
C TYR A 535 -11.57 13.69 -12.65
N ILE A 536 -11.72 12.41 -12.29
CA ILE A 536 -12.92 11.87 -11.63
C ILE A 536 -12.80 12.10 -10.13
N PHE A 537 -13.81 12.70 -9.53
CA PHE A 537 -13.88 12.93 -8.09
C PHE A 537 -15.31 12.89 -7.59
N GLN A 538 -15.47 12.55 -6.33
CA GLN A 538 -16.74 12.55 -5.63
C GLN A 538 -16.85 13.80 -4.76
N THR A 539 -18.01 14.44 -4.74
CA THR A 539 -18.29 15.61 -3.89
C THR A 539 -19.77 15.66 -3.52
N ALA A 540 -20.07 16.23 -2.35
CA ALA A 540 -21.45 16.43 -1.93
C ALA A 540 -22.18 17.41 -2.87
N THR A 541 -23.43 17.10 -3.17
CA THR A 541 -24.32 17.92 -4.00
C THR A 541 -25.01 19.01 -3.21
N GLY A 542 -25.11 18.88 -1.88
CA GLY A 542 -25.92 19.68 -0.97
C GLY A 542 -27.35 19.17 -0.88
N GLU A 543 -27.68 18.05 -1.50
CA GLU A 543 -28.96 17.35 -1.36
C GLU A 543 -28.82 16.24 -0.31
N GLU A 544 -29.95 15.80 0.24
CA GLU A 544 -30.06 14.66 1.13
C GLU A 544 -31.04 13.64 0.54
N GLN A 545 -30.70 12.37 0.67
CA GLN A 545 -31.55 11.24 0.32
C GLN A 545 -31.40 10.13 1.36
N ASP A 546 -32.53 9.54 1.77
CA ASP A 546 -32.59 8.54 2.85
C ASP A 546 -31.86 9.03 4.12
N GLU A 547 -32.02 10.35 4.43
CA GLU A 547 -31.39 11.04 5.58
C GLU A 547 -29.85 11.10 5.54
N LEU A 548 -29.27 10.80 4.39
CA LEU A 548 -27.83 10.84 4.15
C LEU A 548 -27.49 11.96 3.16
N PRO A 549 -26.34 12.65 3.33
CA PRO A 549 -25.86 13.61 2.35
C PRO A 549 -25.52 12.90 1.03
N VAL A 550 -25.99 13.45 -0.09
CA VAL A 550 -25.74 12.89 -1.42
C VAL A 550 -24.37 13.27 -1.91
N PHE A 551 -23.54 12.28 -2.19
CA PHE A 551 -22.23 12.41 -2.84
C PHE A 551 -22.29 11.86 -4.26
N GLN A 552 -21.93 12.66 -5.25
CA GLN A 552 -21.97 12.28 -6.66
C GLN A 552 -20.61 12.37 -7.32
N TYR A 553 -20.38 11.52 -8.32
CA TYR A 553 -19.16 11.52 -9.15
C TYR A 553 -19.26 12.54 -10.27
N PHE A 554 -18.21 13.38 -10.39
CA PHE A 554 -18.05 14.43 -11.40
C PHE A 554 -16.69 14.30 -12.09
N GLN A 555 -16.56 15.04 -13.21
CA GLN A 555 -15.28 15.21 -13.89
C GLN A 555 -14.95 16.69 -14.09
N ARG A 556 -13.70 17.07 -13.79
CA ARG A 556 -13.12 18.39 -14.08
C ARG A 556 -11.61 18.26 -14.25
N ASP A 557 -10.99 19.27 -14.86
CA ASP A 557 -9.53 19.34 -14.90
C ASP A 557 -8.98 19.51 -13.49
N ALA A 558 -7.82 18.87 -13.23
CA ALA A 558 -7.13 19.01 -11.96
C ALA A 558 -5.61 19.13 -12.15
N THR A 559 -4.95 19.68 -11.15
CA THR A 559 -3.49 19.82 -11.15
C THR A 559 -2.93 19.37 -9.82
N TYR A 560 -1.88 18.54 -9.87
CA TYR A 560 -1.08 18.09 -8.76
C TYR A 560 0.37 18.46 -8.96
N TYR A 561 1.07 18.88 -7.91
CA TYR A 561 2.52 19.03 -7.93
C TYR A 561 3.08 18.89 -6.51
N GLY A 562 4.34 18.53 -6.44
CA GLY A 562 4.97 18.33 -5.15
C GLY A 562 6.44 17.95 -5.26
N PHE A 563 6.98 17.58 -4.11
CA PHE A 563 8.34 17.07 -4.01
C PHE A 563 8.45 15.94 -2.99
N GLU A 564 9.47 15.14 -3.18
CA GLU A 564 9.96 14.11 -2.24
C GLU A 564 11.44 14.32 -2.03
N LEU A 565 11.89 14.23 -0.79
CA LEU A 565 13.29 14.28 -0.41
C LEU A 565 13.55 13.11 0.56
N GLN A 566 14.60 12.37 0.33
CA GLN A 566 15.11 11.35 1.23
C GLN A 566 16.63 11.44 1.26
N GLY A 567 17.20 11.33 2.46
CA GLY A 567 18.64 11.30 2.62
C GLY A 567 19.05 10.52 3.84
N SER A 568 20.24 9.93 3.78
CA SER A 568 20.88 9.30 4.94
C SER A 568 22.37 9.61 4.93
N ALA A 569 22.97 9.72 6.09
CA ALA A 569 24.41 9.96 6.23
C ALA A 569 24.98 9.27 7.46
N GLU A 570 26.13 8.63 7.27
CA GLU A 570 26.98 8.23 8.39
C GLU A 570 27.63 9.49 8.98
N LEU A 571 27.30 9.80 10.23
CA LEU A 571 27.76 11.02 10.89
C LEU A 571 29.12 10.81 11.55
N PHE A 572 29.28 9.73 12.28
CA PHE A 572 30.55 9.35 12.95
C PHE A 572 30.46 7.92 13.50
N GLU A 573 31.61 7.36 13.82
CA GLU A 573 31.72 6.13 14.57
C GLU A 573 32.28 6.38 15.96
N THR A 574 31.73 5.73 16.98
CA THR A 574 32.20 5.84 18.37
C THR A 574 31.84 4.59 19.16
N GLY A 575 32.81 4.07 19.95
CA GLY A 575 32.58 2.94 20.86
C GLY A 575 32.08 1.66 20.20
N GLY A 576 32.37 1.43 18.92
CA GLY A 576 31.88 0.28 18.15
C GLY A 576 30.47 0.48 17.57
N PHE A 577 29.94 1.71 17.68
CA PHE A 577 28.68 2.09 17.02
C PHE A 577 28.94 3.02 15.86
N LYS A 578 28.27 2.75 14.74
CA LYS A 578 28.11 3.63 13.60
C LYS A 578 26.85 4.46 13.82
N VAL A 579 26.99 5.78 13.85
CA VAL A 579 25.85 6.69 14.00
C VAL A 579 25.42 7.20 12.63
N VAL A 580 24.18 6.92 12.25
CA VAL A 580 23.55 7.30 10.99
C VAL A 580 22.42 8.28 11.26
N GLY A 581 22.36 9.36 10.50
CA GLY A 581 21.22 10.27 10.47
C GLY A 581 20.46 10.12 9.16
N ASP A 582 19.15 10.19 9.22
CA ASP A 582 18.28 10.16 8.02
C ASP A 582 17.21 11.25 8.09
N VAL A 583 16.72 11.62 6.91
CA VAL A 583 15.67 12.61 6.73
C VAL A 583 14.77 12.23 5.57
N VAL A 584 13.45 12.45 5.78
CA VAL A 584 12.42 12.38 4.74
C VAL A 584 11.63 13.68 4.78
N ALA A 585 11.31 14.23 3.62
CA ALA A 585 10.39 15.36 3.48
C ALA A 585 9.53 15.16 2.22
N ASP A 586 8.25 15.37 2.34
CA ASP A 586 7.31 15.28 1.23
C ASP A 586 6.21 16.32 1.32
N TYR A 587 5.76 16.78 0.16
CA TYR A 587 4.70 17.76 0.02
C TYR A 587 3.92 17.54 -1.26
N VAL A 588 2.61 17.66 -1.18
CA VAL A 588 1.69 17.61 -2.32
C VAL A 588 0.75 18.79 -2.27
N HIS A 589 0.57 19.42 -3.43
CA HIS A 589 -0.47 20.40 -3.66
C HIS A 589 -1.37 19.91 -4.79
N ALA A 590 -2.69 19.90 -4.54
CA ALA A 590 -3.66 19.51 -5.55
C ALA A 590 -4.87 20.44 -5.56
N SER A 591 -5.39 20.71 -6.76
CA SER A 591 -6.57 21.55 -6.97
C SER A 591 -7.37 21.11 -8.18
N ILE A 592 -8.69 21.21 -8.06
CA ILE A 592 -9.68 21.02 -9.12
C ILE A 592 -9.94 22.39 -9.72
N LYS A 593 -9.89 22.51 -11.04
CA LYS A 593 -10.17 23.74 -11.75
C LYS A 593 -11.61 24.22 -11.48
N ASP A 594 -11.75 25.45 -11.01
CA ASP A 594 -13.03 26.02 -10.60
C ASP A 594 -13.79 25.21 -9.52
N GLY A 595 -13.09 24.30 -8.79
CA GLY A 595 -13.64 23.43 -7.76
C GLY A 595 -12.93 23.50 -6.41
N GLY A 596 -11.83 24.25 -6.30
CA GLY A 596 -11.07 24.39 -5.05
C GLY A 596 -10.03 23.28 -4.84
N PRO A 597 -9.61 23.02 -3.59
CA PRO A 597 -8.68 21.93 -3.27
C PRO A 597 -9.26 20.56 -3.59
N VAL A 598 -8.39 19.62 -3.98
CA VAL A 598 -8.73 18.18 -3.95
C VAL A 598 -8.83 17.76 -2.49
N PRO A 599 -9.86 16.99 -2.08
CA PRO A 599 -10.00 16.55 -0.69
C PRO A 599 -8.91 15.57 -0.27
N ARG A 600 -8.63 15.52 1.02
CA ARG A 600 -7.76 14.54 1.69
C ARG A 600 -6.29 14.55 1.21
N ILE A 601 -5.79 15.69 0.75
CA ILE A 601 -4.38 15.85 0.36
C ILE A 601 -3.50 15.95 1.61
N PRO A 602 -2.49 15.07 1.78
CA PRO A 602 -1.59 15.14 2.93
C PRO A 602 -0.89 16.50 3.04
N PRO A 603 -0.68 17.04 4.26
CA PRO A 603 0.12 18.25 4.47
C PRO A 603 1.61 18.02 4.22
N LEU A 604 2.43 19.08 4.31
CA LEU A 604 3.88 18.96 4.38
C LEU A 604 4.27 18.07 5.58
N ARG A 605 5.11 17.06 5.32
CA ARG A 605 5.68 16.18 6.34
C ARG A 605 7.20 16.26 6.34
N LEU A 606 7.77 16.28 7.55
CA LEU A 606 9.21 16.19 7.79
C LEU A 606 9.46 15.07 8.81
N LEU A 607 10.30 14.12 8.46
CA LEU A 607 10.74 13.05 9.34
C LEU A 607 12.26 13.09 9.44
N GLY A 608 12.81 12.98 10.65
CA GLY A 608 14.24 12.89 10.90
C GLY A 608 14.56 11.82 11.91
N GLY A 609 15.55 10.98 11.62
CA GLY A 609 16.00 9.88 12.44
C GLY A 609 17.48 9.99 12.80
N LEU A 610 17.83 9.47 13.99
CA LEU A 610 19.20 9.18 14.40
C LEU A 610 19.25 7.74 14.87
N GLU A 611 20.16 6.95 14.30
CA GLU A 611 20.34 5.55 14.63
C GLU A 611 21.79 5.24 14.95
N ALA A 612 22.02 4.63 16.10
CA ALA A 612 23.31 4.08 16.50
C ALA A 612 23.32 2.58 16.22
N GLN A 613 24.10 2.16 15.27
CA GLN A 613 24.15 0.80 14.74
C GLN A 613 25.38 0.04 15.18
N SER A 614 25.22 -1.21 15.63
CA SER A 614 26.31 -2.16 15.84
C SER A 614 25.93 -3.55 15.33
N ASP A 615 26.82 -4.52 15.40
CA ASP A 615 26.51 -5.89 14.94
C ASP A 615 25.36 -6.54 15.73
N HIS A 616 25.25 -6.22 17.01
CA HIS A 616 24.31 -6.89 17.93
C HIS A 616 23.17 -6.00 18.41
N VAL A 617 23.36 -4.70 18.48
CA VAL A 617 22.37 -3.77 19.04
C VAL A 617 22.30 -2.51 18.20
N ASP A 618 21.08 -2.13 17.82
CA ASP A 618 20.80 -0.82 17.24
C ASP A 618 19.85 -0.05 18.15
N GLY A 619 20.03 1.26 18.21
CA GLY A 619 19.12 2.17 18.90
C GLY A 619 18.75 3.34 17.99
N ARG A 620 17.45 3.61 17.81
CA ARG A 620 16.94 4.68 16.94
C ARG A 620 16.02 5.61 17.71
N VAL A 621 16.12 6.90 17.42
CA VAL A 621 15.13 7.92 17.79
C VAL A 621 14.72 8.64 16.51
N GLU A 622 13.42 8.89 16.37
CA GLU A 622 12.81 9.48 15.20
C GLU A 622 11.81 10.56 15.60
N VAL A 623 11.77 11.64 14.85
CA VAL A 623 10.81 12.72 15.00
C VAL A 623 10.12 12.94 13.66
N GLU A 624 8.79 12.83 13.65
CA GLU A 624 7.94 13.16 12.52
C GLU A 624 7.11 14.39 12.86
N TRP A 625 7.19 15.40 12.00
CA TRP A 625 6.34 16.59 12.06
C TRP A 625 5.47 16.65 10.81
N SER A 626 4.16 16.79 11.02
CA SER A 626 3.17 17.07 9.98
C SER A 626 2.62 18.48 10.19
N ASP A 627 2.58 19.25 9.13
CA ASP A 627 2.02 20.61 9.17
C ASP A 627 0.49 20.59 9.31
N ALA A 628 -0.10 21.71 9.65
CA ALA A 628 -1.54 21.88 9.56
C ALA A 628 -2.01 21.83 8.10
N GLN A 629 -3.17 21.24 7.86
CA GLN A 629 -3.81 21.31 6.55
C GLN A 629 -5.08 22.14 6.64
N GLU A 630 -4.96 23.40 6.17
CA GLU A 630 -6.06 24.36 6.13
C GLU A 630 -6.72 24.46 4.74
N ARG A 631 -6.05 23.88 3.70
CA ARG A 631 -6.58 23.84 2.34
C ARG A 631 -7.48 22.63 2.18
N VAL A 632 -8.74 22.80 2.49
CA VAL A 632 -9.76 21.76 2.50
C VAL A 632 -10.84 22.03 1.45
N SER A 633 -11.51 20.99 0.98
CA SER A 633 -12.71 21.10 0.15
C SER A 633 -13.89 21.63 0.96
N ALA A 634 -14.99 21.95 0.30
CA ALA A 634 -16.18 22.57 0.95
C ALA A 634 -16.81 21.68 2.06
N PHE A 635 -16.59 20.37 1.99
CA PHE A 635 -17.17 19.36 2.92
C PHE A 635 -16.11 18.65 3.76
N GLU A 636 -14.97 19.28 3.91
CA GLU A 636 -13.84 18.70 4.62
C GLU A 636 -13.39 19.63 5.75
N THR A 637 -13.02 19.07 6.87
CA THR A 637 -12.48 19.80 8.01
C THR A 637 -10.96 19.94 7.92
N PRO A 638 -10.39 21.05 8.42
CA PRO A 638 -8.94 21.19 8.56
C PRO A 638 -8.38 20.23 9.62
N THR A 639 -7.08 20.00 9.59
CA THR A 639 -6.35 19.26 10.64
C THR A 639 -5.20 20.11 11.19
N ASP A 640 -5.01 20.03 12.49
CA ASP A 640 -3.90 20.70 13.18
C ASP A 640 -2.54 20.05 12.89
N SER A 641 -1.48 20.81 13.04
CA SER A 641 -0.11 20.28 13.00
C SER A 641 0.18 19.41 14.22
N HIS A 642 1.00 18.39 14.05
CA HIS A 642 1.42 17.53 15.14
C HIS A 642 2.87 17.08 15.01
N THR A 643 3.45 16.65 16.13
CA THR A 643 4.81 16.09 16.17
C THR A 643 4.78 14.77 16.92
N LEU A 644 5.18 13.70 16.25
CA LEU A 644 5.35 12.38 16.84
C LEU A 644 6.84 12.13 17.12
N VAL A 645 7.13 11.52 18.26
CA VAL A 645 8.48 11.06 18.60
C VAL A 645 8.42 9.56 18.83
N ASN A 646 9.24 8.84 18.07
CA ASN A 646 9.36 7.39 18.15
C ASN A 646 10.77 7.01 18.60
N ALA A 647 10.90 5.89 19.31
CA ALA A 647 12.19 5.35 19.72
C ALA A 647 12.16 3.81 19.62
N SER A 648 13.29 3.20 19.24
CA SER A 648 13.39 1.76 19.22
C SER A 648 14.79 1.27 19.58
N VAL A 649 14.83 0.03 20.08
CA VAL A 649 16.06 -0.73 20.32
C VAL A 649 15.87 -2.10 19.70
N ALA A 650 16.77 -2.48 18.80
CA ALA A 650 16.83 -3.80 18.20
C ALA A 650 18.03 -4.57 18.72
N TRP A 651 17.81 -5.81 19.20
CA TRP A 651 18.86 -6.72 19.62
C TRP A 651 18.93 -7.92 18.66
N ARG A 652 20.12 -8.19 18.13
CA ARG A 652 20.44 -9.31 17.22
C ARG A 652 21.43 -10.23 17.92
N PRO A 653 20.96 -11.31 18.54
CA PRO A 653 21.83 -12.20 19.31
C PRO A 653 22.96 -12.84 18.47
N TRP A 654 22.73 -13.07 17.19
CA TRP A 654 23.68 -13.71 16.25
C TRP A 654 24.31 -12.75 15.23
N GLY A 655 24.21 -11.44 15.46
CA GLY A 655 24.74 -10.41 14.56
C GLY A 655 23.84 -10.10 13.37
N ARG A 656 24.30 -9.18 12.50
CA ARG A 656 23.52 -8.65 11.37
C ARG A 656 23.29 -9.65 10.24
N GLU A 657 24.17 -10.63 10.08
CA GLU A 657 24.03 -11.65 9.02
C GLU A 657 22.86 -12.60 9.29
N ASN A 658 22.42 -12.74 10.53
CA ASN A 658 21.25 -13.53 10.88
C ASN A 658 20.02 -12.61 11.11
N PRO A 659 18.90 -12.81 10.41
CA PRO A 659 17.71 -11.95 10.51
C PRO A 659 16.96 -12.05 11.84
N THR A 660 17.40 -12.93 12.76
CA THR A 660 16.78 -13.06 14.08
C THR A 660 17.04 -11.82 14.93
N SER A 661 15.95 -11.23 15.41
CA SER A 661 16.00 -10.00 16.18
C SER A 661 14.86 -9.89 17.19
N LEU A 662 15.13 -9.14 18.26
CA LEU A 662 14.12 -8.69 19.21
C LEU A 662 14.11 -7.15 19.18
N ILE A 663 12.95 -6.55 18.89
CA ILE A 663 12.78 -5.11 18.76
C ILE A 663 11.79 -4.64 19.82
N LEU A 664 12.25 -3.70 20.67
CA LEU A 664 11.38 -2.93 21.55
C LEU A 664 11.23 -1.54 20.93
N SER A 665 10.01 -1.12 20.66
CA SER A 665 9.71 0.22 20.15
C SER A 665 8.69 0.95 21.01
N ALA A 666 8.77 2.28 21.02
CA ALA A 666 7.80 3.18 21.60
C ALA A 666 7.40 4.18 20.52
N ASN A 667 6.19 4.04 20.01
CA ASN A 667 5.61 4.93 19.01
C ASN A 667 4.75 5.98 19.73
N ASN A 668 4.70 7.19 19.18
CA ASN A 668 4.02 8.33 19.81
C ASN A 668 4.35 8.43 21.32
N LEU A 669 5.64 8.49 21.63
CA LEU A 669 6.17 8.41 23.01
C LEU A 669 5.51 9.40 23.98
N PHE A 670 5.11 10.58 23.50
CA PHE A 670 4.51 11.65 24.27
C PHE A 670 2.99 11.65 24.29
N ASP A 671 2.35 10.61 23.68
CA ASP A 671 0.89 10.43 23.69
C ASP A 671 0.13 11.62 23.07
N VAL A 672 0.64 12.11 21.96
CA VAL A 672 0.09 13.28 21.24
C VAL A 672 -1.20 12.89 20.52
N ASP A 673 -2.23 13.75 20.59
CA ASP A 673 -3.41 13.67 19.70
C ASP A 673 -2.97 14.04 18.27
N ALA A 674 -2.99 13.09 17.39
CA ALA A 674 -2.55 13.22 16.00
C ALA A 674 -3.62 12.68 15.05
N ARG A 675 -3.84 13.37 13.93
CA ARG A 675 -4.84 13.01 12.94
C ARG A 675 -4.25 13.01 11.54
N ARG A 676 -4.50 11.94 10.80
CA ARG A 676 -4.03 11.81 9.42
C ARG A 676 -5.00 12.52 8.48
N HIS A 677 -4.58 13.62 7.86
CA HIS A 677 -5.46 14.41 7.00
C HIS A 677 -6.02 13.62 5.80
N ALA A 678 -5.26 12.66 5.27
CA ALA A 678 -5.71 11.79 4.18
C ALA A 678 -6.82 10.81 4.57
N SER A 679 -7.14 10.67 5.88
CA SER A 679 -8.23 9.84 6.37
C SER A 679 -9.60 10.50 6.12
N PHE A 680 -10.56 9.70 5.66
CA PHE A 680 -11.97 10.10 5.60
C PHE A 680 -12.55 10.34 7.00
N THR A 681 -12.14 9.51 7.95
CA THR A 681 -12.64 9.47 9.35
C THR A 681 -11.79 10.30 10.31
N LYS A 682 -10.91 11.18 9.83
CA LYS A 682 -9.97 11.95 10.65
C LYS A 682 -10.57 12.70 11.83
N ASP A 683 -11.87 13.06 11.75
CA ASP A 683 -12.54 13.81 12.80
C ASP A 683 -12.95 12.95 14.01
N PHE A 684 -13.01 11.62 13.83
CA PHE A 684 -13.42 10.68 14.89
C PHE A 684 -12.57 9.41 14.97
N VAL A 685 -11.55 9.28 14.11
CA VAL A 685 -10.55 8.21 14.15
C VAL A 685 -9.14 8.84 14.14
N PRO A 686 -8.65 9.33 15.28
CA PRO A 686 -7.27 9.80 15.40
C PRO A 686 -6.29 8.63 15.32
N LEU A 687 -5.01 8.96 15.11
CA LEU A 687 -3.92 7.98 15.14
C LEU A 687 -3.74 7.39 16.56
N ALA A 688 -3.09 6.24 16.63
CA ALA A 688 -2.77 5.58 17.89
C ALA A 688 -2.08 6.53 18.87
N GLY A 689 -2.47 6.49 20.13
CA GLY A 689 -1.76 7.08 21.24
C GLY A 689 -0.39 6.41 21.44
N ARG A 690 0.19 6.54 22.62
CA ARG A 690 1.47 5.88 22.90
C ARG A 690 1.37 4.38 22.81
N ASP A 691 2.17 3.77 21.91
CA ASP A 691 2.26 2.32 21.73
C ASP A 691 3.66 1.81 22.11
N ILE A 692 3.72 0.97 23.14
CA ILE A 692 4.93 0.22 23.48
C ILE A 692 4.80 -1.15 22.85
N ARG A 693 5.69 -1.45 21.89
CA ARG A 693 5.65 -2.66 21.08
C ARG A 693 6.89 -3.52 21.29
N LEU A 694 6.69 -4.80 21.48
CA LEU A 694 7.74 -5.82 21.49
C LEU A 694 7.52 -6.73 20.30
N SER A 695 8.50 -6.81 19.41
CA SER A 695 8.49 -7.69 18.24
C SER A 695 9.69 -8.62 18.26
N ALA A 696 9.48 -9.89 17.96
CA ALA A 696 10.52 -10.91 17.82
C ALA A 696 10.43 -11.49 16.42
N ARG A 697 11.55 -11.57 15.72
CA ARG A 697 11.71 -12.32 14.47
C ARG A 697 12.73 -13.41 14.68
N VAL A 698 12.46 -14.60 14.15
CA VAL A 698 13.38 -15.73 14.14
C VAL A 698 13.47 -16.29 12.73
N SER A 699 14.67 -16.71 12.33
CA SER A 699 14.89 -17.35 11.03
C SER A 699 15.99 -18.40 11.18
N PHE A 700 15.72 -19.60 10.75
CA PHE A 700 16.61 -20.75 10.88
C PHE A 700 16.70 -21.54 9.59
#